data_1e1b591923ae030cb2e7111cda484a0a
#
_entry.id   1e1b591923ae030cb2e7111cda484a0a
#
_cell.length_a   1.000
_cell.length_b   1.000
_cell.length_c   1.000
_cell.angle_alpha   90.00
_cell.angle_beta   90.00
_cell.angle_gamma   90.00
#
_symmetry.space_group_name_H-M   'P 1'
#
loop_
_entity.id
_entity.type
_entity.pdbx_description
1 polymer ?
#
loop_
_entity_poly.entity_id
_entity_poly.type
_entity_poly.pdbx_seq_one_letter_code
_entity_poly.pdbx_strand_id
1 'polypeptide(L)'
;MLASGTALACCLPAQDLREMSTPTSHVALAGVSAGAINTHVASGLRLVDIEYRGLDLFGNPRFDATMMRHPGALSPAWWWYYGLTGSQVSSYLSSNQARLIDLEPYADPSGNLRFACIMQSNAGANAQSWWWYYNTSTTYLSSQVSAHNARLVDIDTYTINGTTYYSGVMVGNTGANYRPWWWYLNVTGSQISSYINSNNARLYTLERLDNGRFNCIMLRDATPPGWYWWYGISLGDIVYLLDNYGVRAISLQSYLVGSTRYYAMVTINNSNALTTDVGYRMRSTTDGQVGCWLEQINGGNLAGLNGSTSFEPASTMKTLHHVHAMRRVSLGATTLTTPINVFTNYSPTNASCPIDSGPVTEQLQTVLRAMMENSDNARTQAITAYFGESNINATATALGMAGTSLNHRLGCGADALANPNRITLSDLHQLHERVANGYLGGYRNTFYDLMLEALSGLAIDTLINTEAAALSLPSQTVTSFRNFTKMAHKGGNYGLNDNGTWIYHRAEFGWISIPFISNDVLTPREYSFGAFVNRASNDNNARNAIYSQAIPELLRPTIRAALQSWTNSLAGVQTVGAGCGSPVYYQALTSLPRLGATVSYRGNSGYANSLALLGIGFSSSSWNGAVLPASMVSFGSQPGCYAFNDIVVSVVKVANATGLATHNVLIPNSTSAVGFEYLTQWYTFNGSTFRTSDSLRSIVGL
;
A
#
# COMPACT_ATOMS: atom_id res chain seq x y z
N MET A 1 -33.90 21.31 -27.64
CA MET A 1 -33.52 22.29 -26.58
C MET A 1 -32.82 21.51 -25.46
N LEU A 2 -31.51 21.51 -25.45
CA LEU A 2 -30.70 20.92 -24.39
C LEU A 2 -30.45 22.03 -23.37
N ALA A 3 -30.99 21.87 -22.16
CA ALA A 3 -30.71 22.76 -21.06
C ALA A 3 -29.34 22.40 -20.48
N SER A 4 -28.36 23.26 -20.69
CA SER A 4 -27.07 23.21 -20.00
C SER A 4 -27.27 23.62 -18.55
N GLY A 5 -27.32 22.64 -17.66
CA GLY A 5 -27.21 22.87 -16.23
C GLY A 5 -25.79 23.30 -15.86
N THR A 6 -25.58 24.60 -15.71
CA THR A 6 -24.40 25.14 -15.01
C THR A 6 -24.50 24.72 -13.55
N ALA A 7 -23.70 23.72 -13.15
CA ALA A 7 -23.47 23.45 -11.74
C ALA A 7 -22.80 24.69 -11.12
N LEU A 8 -23.54 25.41 -10.28
CA LEU A 8 -22.93 26.39 -9.36
C LEU A 8 -21.96 25.60 -8.49
N ALA A 9 -20.67 25.72 -8.78
CA ALA A 9 -19.63 25.34 -7.83
C ALA A 9 -19.82 26.22 -6.59
N CYS A 10 -20.43 25.63 -5.56
CA CYS A 10 -20.52 26.25 -4.24
C CYS A 10 -19.07 26.44 -3.77
N CYS A 11 -18.60 27.70 -3.74
CA CYS A 11 -17.28 28.07 -3.21
C CYS A 11 -17.28 27.71 -1.73
N LEU A 12 -16.80 26.52 -1.40
CA LEU A 12 -16.47 26.17 -0.03
C LEU A 12 -15.34 27.11 0.42
N PRO A 13 -15.43 27.72 1.61
CA PRO A 13 -14.33 28.51 2.14
C PRO A 13 -13.06 27.69 2.18
N ALA A 14 -11.91 28.33 1.98
CA ALA A 14 -10.61 27.63 2.01
C ALA A 14 -10.49 26.90 3.35
N GLN A 15 -10.47 25.58 3.29
CA GLN A 15 -10.38 24.74 4.46
C GLN A 15 -9.02 24.94 5.12
N ASP A 16 -8.99 25.05 6.43
CA ASP A 16 -7.76 25.12 7.20
C ASP A 16 -6.93 23.84 7.02
N LEU A 17 -5.63 23.96 6.83
CA LEU A 17 -4.74 22.81 6.66
C LEU A 17 -4.75 21.87 7.87
N ARG A 18 -5.00 22.38 9.07
CA ARG A 18 -5.17 21.61 10.31
C ARG A 18 -6.47 20.79 10.33
N GLU A 19 -7.40 21.04 9.42
CA GLU A 19 -8.69 20.33 9.30
C GLU A 19 -8.76 19.37 8.10
N MET A 20 -7.85 19.50 7.14
CA MET A 20 -7.84 18.65 5.94
C MET A 20 -7.37 17.25 6.27
N SER A 21 -8.14 16.22 5.90
CA SER A 21 -7.79 14.80 6.10
C SER A 21 -7.30 14.09 4.84
N THR A 22 -7.20 14.79 3.71
CA THR A 22 -6.66 14.22 2.48
C THR A 22 -5.19 13.86 2.64
N PRO A 23 -4.77 12.63 2.33
CA PRO A 23 -3.36 12.23 2.38
C PRO A 23 -2.48 13.11 1.51
N THR A 24 -1.34 13.54 2.06
CA THR A 24 -0.40 14.41 1.35
C THR A 24 1.01 14.28 1.91
N SER A 25 2.01 14.71 1.12
CA SER A 25 3.39 14.80 1.60
C SER A 25 3.50 15.81 2.74
N HIS A 26 4.19 15.45 3.81
CA HIS A 26 4.36 16.27 5.00
C HIS A 26 5.73 16.06 5.64
N VAL A 27 6.10 16.94 6.54
CA VAL A 27 7.29 16.82 7.39
C VAL A 27 7.04 17.51 8.74
N ALA A 28 7.58 16.91 9.80
CA ALA A 28 7.71 17.51 11.12
C ALA A 28 9.20 17.82 11.35
N LEU A 29 9.49 19.06 11.63
CA LEU A 29 10.85 19.60 11.75
C LEU A 29 11.10 20.05 13.19
N ALA A 30 12.23 19.68 13.75
CA ALA A 30 12.58 19.97 15.13
C ALA A 30 13.91 20.75 15.24
N GLY A 31 13.85 21.95 15.79
CA GLY A 31 15.03 22.81 16.04
C GLY A 31 15.74 23.28 14.78
N VAL A 32 15.01 23.53 13.71
CA VAL A 32 15.58 23.90 12.42
C VAL A 32 15.76 25.40 12.25
N SER A 33 16.64 25.78 11.34
CA SER A 33 16.80 27.18 10.93
C SER A 33 15.74 27.61 9.92
N ALA A 34 15.53 28.91 9.77
CA ALA A 34 14.69 29.46 8.70
C ALA A 34 15.13 29.02 7.30
N GLY A 35 16.45 28.85 7.07
CA GLY A 35 16.98 28.32 5.80
C GLY A 35 16.51 26.89 5.51
N ALA A 36 16.47 26.02 6.53
CA ALA A 36 15.96 24.65 6.39
C ALA A 36 14.44 24.65 6.06
N ILE A 37 13.66 25.49 6.72
CA ILE A 37 12.23 25.68 6.39
C ILE A 37 12.07 26.12 4.94
N ASN A 38 12.85 27.10 4.48
CA ASN A 38 12.80 27.60 3.11
C ASN A 38 13.18 26.52 2.06
N THR A 39 14.05 25.58 2.39
CA THR A 39 14.33 24.43 1.52
C THR A 39 13.07 23.58 1.29
N HIS A 40 12.29 23.33 2.33
CA HIS A 40 11.02 22.61 2.20
C HIS A 40 9.95 23.44 1.47
N VAL A 41 9.91 24.77 1.67
CA VAL A 41 9.05 25.67 0.91
C VAL A 41 9.37 25.59 -0.59
N ALA A 42 10.65 25.60 -0.96
CA ALA A 42 11.09 25.46 -2.35
C ALA A 42 10.70 24.10 -2.96
N SER A 43 10.56 23.05 -2.15
CA SER A 43 10.05 21.73 -2.59
C SER A 43 8.51 21.68 -2.71
N GLY A 44 7.82 22.80 -2.44
CA GLY A 44 6.36 22.93 -2.56
C GLY A 44 5.58 22.55 -1.30
N LEU A 45 6.23 22.43 -0.16
CA LEU A 45 5.56 22.31 1.14
C LEU A 45 5.24 23.71 1.69
N ARG A 46 4.23 23.81 2.54
CA ARG A 46 3.85 25.04 3.23
C ARG A 46 3.71 24.78 4.72
N LEU A 47 4.01 25.78 5.53
CA LEU A 47 3.88 25.72 6.98
C LEU A 47 2.41 25.56 7.38
N VAL A 48 2.18 24.75 8.39
CA VAL A 48 0.91 24.53 9.09
C VAL A 48 0.97 25.14 10.48
N ASP A 49 2.14 25.02 11.12
CA ASP A 49 2.39 25.39 12.51
C ASP A 49 3.89 25.70 12.67
N ILE A 50 4.22 26.69 13.47
CA ILE A 50 5.59 27.10 13.77
C ILE A 50 5.74 27.53 15.22
N GLU A 51 6.73 27.00 15.91
CA GLU A 51 7.01 27.25 17.32
C GLU A 51 8.46 27.71 17.50
N TYR A 52 8.67 28.76 18.29
CA TYR A 52 10.01 29.23 18.61
C TYR A 52 10.66 28.32 19.64
N ARG A 53 11.79 27.76 19.25
CA ARG A 53 12.55 26.82 20.12
C ARG A 53 13.62 27.50 20.97
N GLY A 54 14.05 28.67 20.61
CA GLY A 54 15.19 29.36 21.20
C GLY A 54 16.19 29.84 20.17
N LEU A 55 17.35 30.30 20.64
CA LEU A 55 18.45 30.76 19.80
C LEU A 55 19.52 29.65 19.70
N ASP A 56 20.24 29.62 18.57
CA ASP A 56 21.48 28.84 18.46
C ASP A 56 22.67 29.61 19.10
N LEU A 57 23.85 29.02 19.07
CA LEU A 57 25.07 29.59 19.62
C LEU A 57 25.50 30.89 18.94
N PHE A 58 24.92 31.22 17.78
CA PHE A 58 25.20 32.43 17.01
C PHE A 58 24.09 33.48 17.15
N GLY A 59 23.09 33.24 18.00
CA GLY A 59 21.96 34.14 18.20
C GLY A 59 20.87 34.06 17.10
N ASN A 60 20.88 33.04 16.25
CA ASN A 60 19.83 32.86 15.24
C ASN A 60 18.66 32.06 15.81
N PRO A 61 17.40 32.43 15.47
CA PRO A 61 16.23 31.70 15.92
C PRO A 61 16.17 30.28 15.34
N ARG A 62 15.76 29.34 16.17
CA ARG A 62 15.46 27.96 15.81
C ARG A 62 13.97 27.71 16.04
N PHE A 63 13.40 26.86 15.19
CA PHE A 63 11.98 26.59 15.18
C PHE A 63 11.69 25.09 15.19
N ASP A 64 10.63 24.71 15.85
CA ASP A 64 9.92 23.47 15.54
C ASP A 64 8.80 23.85 14.56
N ALA A 65 8.53 22.98 13.58
CA ALA A 65 7.55 23.32 12.55
C ALA A 65 6.88 22.08 11.96
N THR A 66 5.64 22.22 11.57
CA THR A 66 4.94 21.23 10.75
C THR A 66 4.65 21.79 9.37
N MET A 67 4.91 20.97 8.34
CA MET A 67 4.73 21.39 6.96
C MET A 67 4.02 20.31 6.14
N MET A 68 3.23 20.72 5.16
CA MET A 68 2.57 19.79 4.24
C MET A 68 2.42 20.39 2.84
N ARG A 69 2.30 19.52 1.82
CA ARG A 69 1.84 19.93 0.49
C ARG A 69 0.33 20.17 0.54
N HIS A 70 -0.14 21.28 -0.01
CA HIS A 70 -1.58 21.53 -0.10
C HIS A 70 -2.21 20.48 -1.05
N PRO A 71 -3.19 19.68 -0.60
CA PRO A 71 -3.72 18.58 -1.40
C PRO A 71 -4.68 19.01 -2.52
N GLY A 72 -5.16 20.26 -2.51
CA GLY A 72 -6.11 20.77 -3.50
C GLY A 72 -5.44 21.51 -4.64
N ALA A 73 -6.08 21.52 -5.82
CA ALA A 73 -5.63 22.28 -6.98
C ALA A 73 -5.61 23.81 -6.75
N LEU A 74 -6.48 24.30 -5.86
CA LEU A 74 -6.60 25.70 -5.52
C LEU A 74 -5.99 25.96 -4.14
N SER A 75 -4.67 26.08 -4.08
CA SER A 75 -3.97 26.49 -2.86
C SER A 75 -4.03 28.01 -2.71
N PRO A 76 -4.55 28.55 -1.58
CA PRO A 76 -4.50 29.99 -1.33
C PRO A 76 -3.05 30.47 -1.26
N ALA A 77 -2.78 31.68 -1.71
CA ALA A 77 -1.47 32.29 -1.49
C ALA A 77 -1.18 32.37 0.00
N TRP A 78 0.07 32.18 0.37
CA TRP A 78 0.51 32.16 1.75
C TRP A 78 1.93 32.70 1.88
N TRP A 79 2.27 33.19 3.08
CA TRP A 79 3.58 33.77 3.40
C TRP A 79 3.96 33.37 4.82
N TRP A 80 5.24 33.33 5.10
CA TRP A 80 5.75 33.22 6.45
C TRP A 80 6.91 34.19 6.66
N TYR A 81 7.00 34.72 7.86
CA TYR A 81 8.01 35.68 8.24
C TYR A 81 8.46 35.41 9.67
N TYR A 82 9.64 35.91 10.02
CA TYR A 82 10.16 35.89 11.39
C TYR A 82 10.99 37.14 11.69
N GLY A 83 11.29 37.40 12.98
CA GLY A 83 12.04 38.57 13.41
C GLY A 83 11.25 39.87 13.29
N LEU A 84 9.94 39.84 13.09
CA LEU A 84 9.12 41.00 12.86
C LEU A 84 8.71 41.71 14.17
N THR A 85 8.54 43.04 14.11
CA THR A 85 7.78 43.81 15.11
C THR A 85 6.29 43.68 14.82
N GLY A 86 5.43 44.00 15.81
CA GLY A 86 3.98 43.98 15.58
C GLY A 86 3.51 44.94 14.47
N SER A 87 4.17 46.08 14.30
CA SER A 87 3.89 47.00 13.20
C SER A 87 4.25 46.44 11.82
N GLN A 88 5.36 45.68 11.74
CA GLN A 88 5.74 44.99 10.51
C GLN A 88 4.76 43.86 10.17
N VAL A 89 4.31 43.10 11.18
CA VAL A 89 3.25 42.10 10.98
C VAL A 89 2.02 42.76 10.37
N SER A 90 1.52 43.88 10.97
CA SER A 90 0.37 44.63 10.45
C SER A 90 0.60 45.11 9.00
N SER A 91 1.80 45.60 8.69
CA SER A 91 2.15 46.05 7.34
C SER A 91 2.07 44.91 6.30
N TYR A 92 2.64 43.74 6.61
CA TYR A 92 2.58 42.57 5.72
C TYR A 92 1.16 42.02 5.58
N LEU A 93 0.36 42.03 6.64
CA LEU A 93 -1.04 41.61 6.56
C LEU A 93 -1.81 42.48 5.59
N SER A 94 -1.60 43.82 5.65
CA SER A 94 -2.23 44.79 4.74
C SER A 94 -1.73 44.60 3.30
N SER A 95 -0.42 44.57 3.07
CA SER A 95 0.18 44.48 1.73
C SER A 95 -0.15 43.15 1.01
N ASN A 96 -0.25 42.07 1.74
CA ASN A 96 -0.56 40.74 1.20
C ASN A 96 -2.08 40.46 1.15
N GLN A 97 -2.94 41.36 1.65
CA GLN A 97 -4.36 41.10 1.84
C GLN A 97 -4.60 39.77 2.56
N ALA A 98 -3.86 39.54 3.64
CA ALA A 98 -3.77 38.27 4.33
C ALA A 98 -4.38 38.32 5.73
N ARG A 99 -4.64 37.16 6.29
CA ARG A 99 -4.87 36.89 7.72
C ARG A 99 -3.77 36.02 8.30
N LEU A 100 -3.57 36.13 9.61
CA LEU A 100 -2.76 35.17 10.35
C LEU A 100 -3.51 33.83 10.46
N ILE A 101 -2.74 32.76 10.45
CA ILE A 101 -3.18 31.42 10.82
C ILE A 101 -2.35 30.87 11.98
N ASP A 102 -1.19 31.53 12.27
CA ASP A 102 -0.26 31.18 13.32
C ASP A 102 0.58 32.40 13.66
N LEU A 103 0.85 32.66 14.96
CA LEU A 103 1.59 33.82 15.45
C LEU A 103 2.44 33.44 16.66
N GLU A 104 3.73 33.34 16.51
CA GLU A 104 4.69 32.92 17.51
C GLU A 104 5.50 34.12 18.05
N PRO A 105 5.17 34.65 19.25
CA PRO A 105 5.91 35.72 19.88
C PRO A 105 7.16 35.21 20.62
N TYR A 106 8.29 35.89 20.47
CA TYR A 106 9.53 35.58 21.17
C TYR A 106 10.38 36.82 21.46
N ALA A 107 11.33 36.68 22.39
CA ALA A 107 12.31 37.72 22.67
C ALA A 107 13.55 37.53 21.76
N ASP A 108 13.98 38.63 21.11
CA ASP A 108 15.28 38.63 20.42
C ASP A 108 16.46 38.65 21.43
N PRO A 109 17.71 38.49 20.98
CA PRO A 109 18.89 38.53 21.90
C PRO A 109 18.99 39.78 22.76
N SER A 110 18.34 40.88 22.37
CA SER A 110 18.29 42.16 23.12
C SER A 110 17.07 42.23 24.04
N GLY A 111 16.25 41.22 24.13
CA GLY A 111 15.02 41.19 24.93
C GLY A 111 13.81 41.87 24.31
N ASN A 112 13.90 42.29 23.05
CA ASN A 112 12.75 42.94 22.38
C ASN A 112 11.80 41.89 21.82
N LEU A 113 10.49 42.20 21.89
CA LEU A 113 9.45 41.35 21.32
C LEU A 113 9.57 41.25 19.77
N ARG A 114 9.62 40.05 19.28
CA ARG A 114 9.58 39.69 17.86
C ARG A 114 8.54 38.63 17.61
N PHE A 115 8.16 38.52 16.35
CA PHE A 115 7.17 37.53 15.90
C PHE A 115 7.71 36.70 14.76
N ALA A 116 7.47 35.40 14.81
CA ALA A 116 7.34 34.55 13.65
C ALA A 116 5.85 34.38 13.35
N CYS A 117 5.48 34.26 12.09
CA CYS A 117 4.08 34.13 11.74
C CYS A 117 3.86 33.45 10.40
N ILE A 118 2.71 32.80 10.29
CA ILE A 118 2.20 32.23 9.05
C ILE A 118 0.96 33.02 8.64
N MET A 119 0.94 33.49 7.39
CA MET A 119 -0.15 34.26 6.80
C MET A 119 -0.76 33.53 5.63
N GLN A 120 -2.05 33.64 5.45
CA GLN A 120 -2.79 33.11 4.31
C GLN A 120 -3.64 34.21 3.69
N SER A 121 -3.77 34.23 2.35
CA SER A 121 -4.64 35.17 1.64
C SER A 121 -6.05 35.19 2.22
N ASN A 122 -6.56 36.38 2.48
CA ASN A 122 -7.92 36.63 3.00
C ASN A 122 -8.77 37.37 1.97
N ALA A 123 -8.54 37.15 0.67
CA ALA A 123 -9.23 37.78 -0.43
C ALA A 123 -10.11 36.77 -1.20
N GLY A 124 -11.14 37.28 -1.86
CA GLY A 124 -12.04 36.46 -2.70
C GLY A 124 -12.76 35.38 -1.89
N ALA A 125 -12.76 34.15 -2.40
CA ALA A 125 -13.38 32.99 -1.76
C ALA A 125 -12.74 32.61 -0.40
N ASN A 126 -11.53 33.12 -0.11
CA ASN A 126 -10.82 32.85 1.14
C ASN A 126 -11.10 33.89 2.24
N ALA A 127 -11.87 34.91 1.93
CA ALA A 127 -12.14 36.00 2.86
C ALA A 127 -13.04 35.56 4.02
N GLN A 128 -12.59 35.85 5.25
CA GLN A 128 -13.36 35.64 6.46
C GLN A 128 -13.03 36.72 7.48
N SER A 129 -13.94 36.97 8.40
CA SER A 129 -13.69 37.87 9.51
C SER A 129 -12.64 37.28 10.42
N TRP A 130 -11.68 38.07 10.85
CA TRP A 130 -10.61 37.62 11.72
C TRP A 130 -10.01 38.78 12.50
N TRP A 131 -9.32 38.48 13.63
CA TRP A 131 -8.69 39.47 14.53
C TRP A 131 -7.44 38.82 15.13
N TRP A 132 -6.51 39.64 15.55
CA TRP A 132 -5.32 39.19 16.26
C TRP A 132 -4.95 40.20 17.35
N TYR A 133 -4.41 39.69 18.43
CA TYR A 133 -4.03 40.45 19.60
C TYR A 133 -2.72 39.96 20.15
N TYR A 134 -1.94 40.87 20.78
CA TYR A 134 -0.72 40.56 21.51
C TYR A 134 -0.52 41.54 22.65
N ASN A 135 0.45 41.30 23.58
CA ASN A 135 0.63 42.09 24.80
C ASN A 135 -0.69 42.24 25.61
N THR A 136 -1.44 41.14 25.70
CA THR A 136 -2.78 41.20 26.31
C THR A 136 -2.97 40.15 27.40
N SER A 137 -4.10 40.18 28.08
CA SER A 137 -4.50 39.18 29.10
C SER A 137 -5.53 38.19 28.56
N THR A 138 -5.65 37.06 29.24
CA THR A 138 -6.68 36.06 28.94
C THR A 138 -8.10 36.60 29.07
N THR A 139 -8.33 37.50 30.07
CA THR A 139 -9.62 38.20 30.25
C THR A 139 -9.95 39.06 29.04
N TYR A 140 -8.97 39.78 28.51
CA TYR A 140 -9.17 40.59 27.32
C TYR A 140 -9.46 39.74 26.09
N LEU A 141 -8.67 38.65 25.86
CA LEU A 141 -8.94 37.73 24.77
C LEU A 141 -10.36 37.14 24.86
N SER A 142 -10.78 36.70 26.05
CA SER A 142 -12.12 36.18 26.27
C SER A 142 -13.21 37.20 25.91
N SER A 143 -13.00 38.49 26.28
CA SER A 143 -13.92 39.55 25.91
C SER A 143 -14.01 39.79 24.41
N GLN A 144 -12.88 39.70 23.70
CA GLN A 144 -12.82 39.84 22.23
C GLN A 144 -13.47 38.69 21.49
N VAL A 145 -13.21 37.45 21.97
CA VAL A 145 -13.90 36.25 21.47
C VAL A 145 -15.42 36.41 21.52
N SER A 146 -15.92 36.89 22.65
CA SER A 146 -17.37 37.14 22.85
C SER A 146 -17.88 38.27 21.98
N ALA A 147 -17.17 39.41 21.96
CA ALA A 147 -17.59 40.62 21.22
C ALA A 147 -17.69 40.38 19.69
N HIS A 148 -16.83 39.53 19.17
CA HIS A 148 -16.77 39.23 17.73
C HIS A 148 -17.48 37.93 17.33
N ASN A 149 -18.11 37.21 18.25
CA ASN A 149 -18.61 35.85 18.00
C ASN A 149 -17.56 34.99 17.29
N ALA A 150 -16.33 35.02 17.79
CA ALA A 150 -15.16 34.40 17.18
C ALA A 150 -14.74 33.10 17.89
N ARG A 151 -13.87 32.33 17.26
CA ARG A 151 -13.10 31.25 17.87
C ARG A 151 -11.60 31.50 17.72
N LEU A 152 -10.82 31.10 18.71
CA LEU A 152 -9.37 31.09 18.59
C LEU A 152 -8.93 30.00 17.61
N VAL A 153 -7.92 30.31 16.82
CA VAL A 153 -7.22 29.39 15.94
C VAL A 153 -5.77 29.24 16.36
N ASP A 154 -5.29 30.16 17.20
CA ASP A 154 -3.95 30.15 17.75
C ASP A 154 -3.90 30.91 19.07
N ILE A 155 -3.05 30.47 20.02
CA ILE A 155 -2.85 31.12 21.31
C ILE A 155 -1.49 30.76 21.88
N ASP A 156 -0.70 31.78 22.28
CA ASP A 156 0.61 31.60 22.90
C ASP A 156 0.76 32.40 24.17
N THR A 157 1.58 31.88 25.05
CA THR A 157 1.99 32.53 26.29
C THR A 157 3.47 32.88 26.22
N TYR A 158 3.81 34.13 26.44
CA TYR A 158 5.21 34.58 26.42
C TYR A 158 5.50 35.58 27.52
N THR A 159 6.77 35.70 27.86
CA THR A 159 7.23 36.58 28.91
C THR A 159 8.23 37.59 28.33
N ILE A 160 7.94 38.89 28.53
CA ILE A 160 8.84 39.99 28.18
C ILE A 160 9.08 40.85 29.42
N ASN A 161 10.32 41.10 29.74
CA ASN A 161 10.74 41.91 30.92
C ASN A 161 10.08 41.43 32.23
N GLY A 162 9.93 40.12 32.40
CA GLY A 162 9.35 39.53 33.61
C GLY A 162 7.81 39.56 33.68
N THR A 163 7.15 40.11 32.67
CA THR A 163 5.67 40.17 32.60
C THR A 163 5.17 39.13 31.59
N THR A 164 4.22 38.31 32.02
CA THR A 164 3.57 37.30 31.17
C THR A 164 2.43 37.94 30.39
N TYR A 165 2.44 37.76 29.09
CA TYR A 165 1.44 38.18 28.13
C TYR A 165 0.90 37.02 27.33
N TYR A 166 -0.19 37.26 26.62
CA TYR A 166 -0.79 36.34 25.69
C TYR A 166 -0.90 37.00 24.31
N SER A 167 -0.69 36.17 23.25
CA SER A 167 -1.12 36.47 21.91
C SER A 167 -2.31 35.59 21.55
N GLY A 168 -3.09 35.99 20.57
CA GLY A 168 -4.17 35.15 20.05
C GLY A 168 -4.59 35.57 18.66
N VAL A 169 -4.83 34.62 17.83
CA VAL A 169 -5.43 34.74 16.50
C VAL A 169 -6.83 34.14 16.55
N MET A 170 -7.82 34.85 16.04
CA MET A 170 -9.22 34.42 16.05
C MET A 170 -9.91 34.67 14.71
N VAL A 171 -10.86 33.80 14.38
CA VAL A 171 -11.70 33.91 13.18
C VAL A 171 -13.17 33.93 13.57
N GLY A 172 -14.01 34.57 12.74
CA GLY A 172 -15.46 34.58 12.96
C GLY A 172 -16.02 33.13 13.00
N ASN A 173 -16.87 32.87 14.01
CA ASN A 173 -17.42 31.53 14.26
C ASN A 173 -18.95 31.53 14.07
N THR A 174 -19.42 32.03 12.93
CA THR A 174 -20.85 32.16 12.61
C THR A 174 -21.16 31.61 11.23
N GLY A 175 -22.42 31.30 10.95
CA GLY A 175 -22.85 30.77 9.63
C GLY A 175 -22.14 29.51 9.23
N ALA A 176 -21.64 29.45 8.00
CA ALA A 176 -20.91 28.28 7.47
C ALA A 176 -19.58 28.00 8.18
N ASN A 177 -19.02 28.99 8.86
CA ASN A 177 -17.77 28.89 9.61
C ASN A 177 -17.96 28.42 11.05
N TYR A 178 -19.19 28.21 11.49
CA TYR A 178 -19.48 27.83 12.87
C TYR A 178 -18.92 26.43 13.17
N ARG A 179 -18.16 26.35 14.29
CA ARG A 179 -17.68 25.12 14.90
C ARG A 179 -17.88 25.20 16.42
N PRO A 180 -18.42 24.18 17.08
CA PRO A 180 -18.31 24.06 18.53
C PRO A 180 -16.84 23.97 18.90
N TRP A 181 -16.39 24.78 19.85
CA TRP A 181 -14.99 24.87 20.23
C TRP A 181 -14.83 25.25 21.69
N TRP A 182 -13.65 24.91 22.22
CA TRP A 182 -13.26 25.24 23.61
C TRP A 182 -11.79 25.61 23.62
N TRP A 183 -11.41 26.37 24.59
CA TRP A 183 -10.04 26.66 24.93
C TRP A 183 -9.83 26.48 26.42
N TYR A 184 -8.68 25.94 26.80
CA TYR A 184 -8.32 25.73 28.19
C TYR A 184 -6.89 26.16 28.41
N LEU A 185 -6.65 26.82 29.56
CA LEU A 185 -5.37 27.37 29.90
C LEU A 185 -4.84 26.69 31.15
N ASN A 186 -3.52 26.50 31.21
CA ASN A 186 -2.80 25.97 32.36
C ASN A 186 -3.40 24.66 32.90
N VAL A 187 -3.70 23.71 32.02
CA VAL A 187 -4.30 22.42 32.33
C VAL A 187 -3.30 21.27 32.24
N THR A 188 -3.56 20.18 32.95
CA THR A 188 -2.75 18.96 32.88
C THR A 188 -3.15 18.09 31.69
N GLY A 189 -2.27 17.15 31.26
CA GLY A 189 -2.59 16.20 30.21
C GLY A 189 -3.82 15.32 30.53
N SER A 190 -4.01 14.95 31.82
CA SER A 190 -5.20 14.21 32.25
C SER A 190 -6.48 15.06 32.16
N GLN A 191 -6.40 16.36 32.47
CA GLN A 191 -7.53 17.27 32.27
C GLN A 191 -7.86 17.44 30.80
N ILE A 192 -6.84 17.55 29.92
CA ILE A 192 -7.05 17.57 28.47
C ILE A 192 -7.82 16.32 28.02
N SER A 193 -7.38 15.13 28.43
CA SER A 193 -8.07 13.87 28.07
C SER A 193 -9.52 13.84 28.58
N SER A 194 -9.78 14.37 29.77
CA SER A 194 -11.14 14.52 30.29
C SER A 194 -11.99 15.45 29.46
N TYR A 195 -11.44 16.60 29.07
CA TYR A 195 -12.15 17.59 28.23
C TYR A 195 -12.41 17.11 26.80
N ILE A 196 -11.48 16.36 26.21
CA ILE A 196 -11.67 15.70 24.92
C ILE A 196 -12.92 14.82 24.97
N ASN A 197 -13.02 13.97 26.01
CA ASN A 197 -14.15 13.05 26.17
C ASN A 197 -15.46 13.79 26.47
N SER A 198 -15.46 14.73 27.44
CA SER A 198 -16.67 15.44 27.84
C SER A 198 -17.24 16.35 26.76
N ASN A 199 -16.39 16.96 25.95
CA ASN A 199 -16.78 17.83 24.86
C ASN A 199 -17.00 17.06 23.54
N ASN A 200 -16.65 15.76 23.46
CA ASN A 200 -16.58 15.02 22.21
C ASN A 200 -15.81 15.80 21.13
N ALA A 201 -14.61 16.24 21.48
CA ALA A 201 -13.80 17.16 20.68
C ALA A 201 -12.40 16.58 20.42
N ARG A 202 -11.68 17.15 19.45
CA ARG A 202 -10.26 16.89 19.22
C ARG A 202 -9.42 18.12 19.55
N LEU A 203 -8.14 17.92 19.81
CA LEU A 203 -7.17 19.00 19.86
C LEU A 203 -6.99 19.64 18.47
N TYR A 204 -6.87 20.95 18.46
CA TYR A 204 -6.57 21.74 17.28
C TYR A 204 -5.17 22.35 17.38
N THR A 205 -4.83 22.98 18.52
CA THR A 205 -3.48 23.41 18.89
C THR A 205 -3.16 22.98 20.32
N LEU A 206 -1.86 22.88 20.64
CA LEU A 206 -1.37 22.49 21.96
C LEU A 206 -0.08 23.24 22.27
N GLU A 207 -0.08 24.15 23.23
CA GLU A 207 1.07 24.85 23.74
C GLU A 207 1.51 24.22 25.08
N ARG A 208 2.79 23.89 25.22
CA ARG A 208 3.37 23.37 26.46
C ARG A 208 4.03 24.50 27.25
N LEU A 209 3.57 24.73 28.47
CA LEU A 209 4.09 25.76 29.37
C LEU A 209 5.28 25.25 30.19
N ASP A 210 6.16 26.17 30.63
CA ASP A 210 7.34 25.88 31.45
C ASP A 210 7.00 25.19 32.78
N ASN A 211 5.82 25.41 33.32
CA ASN A 211 5.34 24.79 34.56
C ASN A 211 4.85 23.35 34.41
N GLY A 212 4.97 22.78 33.20
CA GLY A 212 4.58 21.41 32.95
C GLY A 212 3.12 21.21 32.54
N ARG A 213 2.36 22.29 32.38
CA ARG A 213 0.96 22.28 31.96
C ARG A 213 0.81 22.72 30.52
N PHE A 214 -0.39 22.81 30.05
CA PHE A 214 -0.71 23.09 28.66
C PHE A 214 -1.77 24.18 28.53
N ASN A 215 -1.68 24.96 27.46
CA ASN A 215 -2.81 25.64 26.85
C ASN A 215 -3.25 24.82 25.63
N CYS A 216 -4.53 24.81 25.34
CA CYS A 216 -5.03 24.09 24.17
C CYS A 216 -6.31 24.69 23.61
N ILE A 217 -6.48 24.53 22.31
CA ILE A 217 -7.73 24.79 21.61
C ILE A 217 -8.29 23.45 21.12
N MET A 218 -9.60 23.26 21.31
CA MET A 218 -10.31 22.05 20.89
C MET A 218 -11.45 22.40 19.94
N LEU A 219 -11.68 21.53 18.96
CA LEU A 219 -12.80 21.61 18.02
C LEU A 219 -13.63 20.33 18.04
N ARG A 220 -14.94 20.48 17.86
CA ARG A 220 -15.81 19.35 17.54
C ARG A 220 -16.16 19.42 16.07
N ASP A 221 -15.77 18.39 15.34
CA ASP A 221 -16.12 18.22 13.93
C ASP A 221 -17.37 17.33 13.80
N ALA A 222 -18.20 17.57 12.79
CA ALA A 222 -19.36 16.73 12.50
C ALA A 222 -18.94 15.31 12.08
N THR A 223 -17.83 15.21 11.34
CA THR A 223 -17.17 13.98 10.95
C THR A 223 -15.69 14.13 11.28
N PRO A 224 -15.29 13.80 12.53
CA PRO A 224 -13.91 14.01 12.95
C PRO A 224 -12.98 13.11 12.12
N PRO A 225 -11.87 13.65 11.59
CA PRO A 225 -10.80 12.82 11.05
C PRO A 225 -10.20 11.97 12.17
N GLY A 226 -9.59 10.84 11.86
CA GLY A 226 -8.73 10.13 12.81
C GLY A 226 -7.63 11.09 13.28
N TRP A 227 -7.37 11.12 14.57
CA TRP A 227 -6.37 12.01 15.15
C TRP A 227 -5.79 11.41 16.42
N TYR A 228 -4.57 11.86 16.79
CA TYR A 228 -3.87 11.45 18.01
C TYR A 228 -3.13 12.65 18.59
N TRP A 229 -2.74 12.54 19.85
CA TRP A 229 -1.86 13.49 20.50
C TRP A 229 -0.91 12.78 21.47
N TRP A 230 0.28 13.31 21.57
CA TRP A 230 1.32 12.77 22.46
C TRP A 230 2.07 13.91 23.12
N TYR A 231 2.61 13.63 24.27
CA TYR A 231 3.58 14.48 24.97
C TYR A 231 4.58 13.61 25.73
N GLY A 232 5.74 14.17 26.11
CA GLY A 232 6.82 13.41 26.72
C GLY A 232 7.52 12.47 25.73
N ILE A 233 7.39 12.72 24.44
CA ILE A 233 8.01 11.90 23.39
C ILE A 233 9.39 12.45 23.02
N SER A 234 10.31 11.55 22.61
CA SER A 234 11.63 11.92 22.10
C SER A 234 11.59 12.32 20.62
N LEU A 235 12.69 12.88 20.10
CA LEU A 235 12.80 13.18 18.68
C LEU A 235 12.66 11.93 17.81
N GLY A 236 13.20 10.80 18.24
CA GLY A 236 13.08 9.52 17.52
C GLY A 236 11.65 9.01 17.45
N ASP A 237 10.86 9.26 18.50
CA ASP A 237 9.46 8.85 18.55
C ASP A 237 8.59 9.60 17.53
N ILE A 238 8.92 10.85 17.18
CA ILE A 238 8.10 11.65 16.24
C ILE A 238 7.96 10.93 14.92
N VAL A 239 9.08 10.56 14.28
CA VAL A 239 9.05 9.87 12.98
C VAL A 239 8.34 8.53 13.09
N TYR A 240 8.66 7.75 14.13
CA TYR A 240 8.01 6.47 14.39
C TYR A 240 6.49 6.60 14.53
N LEU A 241 6.00 7.58 15.31
CA LEU A 241 4.56 7.77 15.52
C LEU A 241 3.85 8.25 14.26
N LEU A 242 4.44 9.18 13.51
CA LEU A 242 3.85 9.66 12.27
C LEU A 242 3.68 8.53 11.26
N ASP A 243 4.71 7.72 11.07
CA ASP A 243 4.70 6.60 10.13
C ASP A 243 3.79 5.46 10.62
N ASN A 244 3.98 5.02 11.88
CA ASN A 244 3.25 3.86 12.43
C ASN A 244 1.73 4.09 12.56
N TYR A 245 1.31 5.35 12.73
CA TYR A 245 -0.11 5.70 12.82
C TYR A 245 -0.68 6.22 11.49
N GLY A 246 0.15 6.41 10.46
CA GLY A 246 -0.27 6.96 9.17
C GLY A 246 -0.88 8.35 9.30
N VAL A 247 -0.25 9.19 10.11
CA VAL A 247 -0.73 10.53 10.45
C VAL A 247 0.29 11.61 10.10
N ARG A 248 -0.13 12.85 10.04
CA ARG A 248 0.77 14.02 9.95
C ARG A 248 0.58 14.93 11.14
N ALA A 249 1.64 15.58 11.57
CA ALA A 249 1.59 16.58 12.62
C ALA A 249 0.89 17.85 12.10
N ILE A 250 0.03 18.43 12.95
CA ILE A 250 -0.64 19.70 12.74
C ILE A 250 -0.26 20.74 13.82
N SER A 251 0.40 20.29 14.90
CA SER A 251 1.05 21.12 15.92
C SER A 251 2.21 20.32 16.51
N LEU A 252 3.37 20.92 16.66
CA LEU A 252 4.59 20.32 17.19
C LEU A 252 5.39 21.34 17.98
N GLN A 253 5.56 21.10 19.26
CA GLN A 253 6.37 21.94 20.14
C GLN A 253 7.37 21.12 20.95
N SER A 254 8.61 21.60 21.07
CA SER A 254 9.60 21.05 21.99
C SER A 254 9.65 21.81 23.31
N TYR A 255 9.99 21.09 24.39
CA TYR A 255 10.17 21.66 25.72
C TYR A 255 11.25 20.91 26.51
N LEU A 256 11.75 21.51 27.57
CA LEU A 256 12.77 20.92 28.43
C LEU A 256 12.14 20.38 29.73
N VAL A 257 12.60 19.19 30.16
CA VAL A 257 12.41 18.68 31.51
C VAL A 257 13.81 18.40 32.07
N GLY A 258 14.27 19.28 32.94
CA GLY A 258 15.70 19.33 33.30
C GLY A 258 16.53 19.69 32.06
N SER A 259 17.52 18.86 31.75
CA SER A 259 18.37 19.01 30.55
C SER A 259 17.86 18.21 29.34
N THR A 260 16.84 17.39 29.50
CA THR A 260 16.32 16.52 28.44
C THR A 260 15.20 17.22 27.68
N ARG A 261 15.29 17.17 26.33
CA ARG A 261 14.29 17.74 25.45
C ARG A 261 13.26 16.69 25.08
N TYR A 262 12.01 17.06 25.24
CA TYR A 262 10.83 16.30 24.86
C TYR A 262 9.95 17.11 23.90
N TYR A 263 8.96 16.44 23.34
CA TYR A 263 8.03 17.05 22.39
C TYR A 263 6.58 16.78 22.80
N ALA A 264 5.71 17.72 22.45
CA ALA A 264 4.28 17.57 22.41
C ALA A 264 3.81 17.70 20.95
N MET A 265 2.88 16.87 20.53
CA MET A 265 2.46 16.78 19.13
C MET A 265 0.97 16.48 19.03
N VAL A 266 0.27 17.20 18.16
CA VAL A 266 -1.10 16.89 17.71
C VAL A 266 -1.04 16.45 16.26
N THR A 267 -1.76 15.40 15.92
CA THR A 267 -1.74 14.82 14.56
C THR A 267 -3.15 14.59 14.04
N ILE A 268 -3.25 14.53 12.72
CA ILE A 268 -4.47 14.19 11.99
C ILE A 268 -4.15 13.06 11.00
N ASN A 269 -5.17 12.23 10.69
CA ASN A 269 -5.02 11.16 9.72
C ASN A 269 -4.46 11.66 8.39
N ASN A 270 -3.48 10.92 7.85
CA ASN A 270 -2.83 11.17 6.55
C ASN A 270 -2.85 9.93 5.64
N SER A 271 -3.74 9.00 5.90
CA SER A 271 -3.91 7.76 5.16
C SER A 271 -5.32 7.66 4.59
N ASN A 272 -5.48 6.85 3.53
CA ASN A 272 -6.80 6.53 3.02
C ASN A 272 -7.58 5.64 4.02
N ALA A 273 -8.90 5.52 3.81
CA ALA A 273 -9.79 4.81 4.75
C ALA A 273 -9.38 3.35 4.95
N LEU A 274 -8.97 2.65 3.89
CA LEU A 274 -8.53 1.25 3.98
C LEU A 274 -7.25 1.11 4.80
N THR A 275 -6.25 1.94 4.54
CA THR A 275 -4.99 1.99 5.32
C THR A 275 -5.28 2.27 6.80
N THR A 276 -6.15 3.24 7.07
CA THR A 276 -6.51 3.63 8.44
C THR A 276 -7.19 2.48 9.18
N ASP A 277 -8.17 1.83 8.57
CA ASP A 277 -8.89 0.71 9.20
C ASP A 277 -7.97 -0.48 9.45
N VAL A 278 -7.21 -0.90 8.45
CA VAL A 278 -6.27 -2.02 8.60
C VAL A 278 -5.19 -1.71 9.65
N GLY A 279 -4.60 -0.52 9.60
CA GLY A 279 -3.61 -0.09 10.58
C GLY A 279 -4.15 -0.06 12.01
N TYR A 280 -5.38 0.41 12.22
CA TYR A 280 -6.04 0.39 13.52
C TYR A 280 -6.25 -1.05 14.04
N ARG A 281 -6.77 -1.95 13.18
CA ARG A 281 -6.98 -3.36 13.52
C ARG A 281 -5.68 -4.06 13.92
N MET A 282 -4.61 -3.84 13.15
CA MET A 282 -3.30 -4.41 13.47
C MET A 282 -2.79 -3.91 14.83
N ARG A 283 -2.78 -2.59 15.06
CA ARG A 283 -2.31 -2.00 16.33
C ARG A 283 -3.16 -2.37 17.54
N SER A 284 -4.46 -2.62 17.34
CA SER A 284 -5.34 -3.11 18.42
C SER A 284 -5.06 -4.57 18.79
N THR A 285 -4.33 -5.31 17.95
CA THR A 285 -4.05 -6.74 18.12
C THR A 285 -2.63 -7.01 18.63
N THR A 286 -1.66 -6.17 18.26
CA THR A 286 -0.24 -6.35 18.62
C THR A 286 0.39 -5.04 19.07
N ASP A 287 1.38 -5.13 19.93
CA ASP A 287 2.26 -4.04 20.39
C ASP A 287 3.49 -3.83 19.46
N GLY A 288 3.68 -4.70 18.48
CA GLY A 288 4.79 -4.61 17.53
C GLY A 288 4.64 -3.46 16.53
N GLN A 289 5.76 -3.12 15.88
CA GLN A 289 5.76 -2.23 14.74
C GLN A 289 5.02 -2.88 13.56
N VAL A 290 3.99 -2.24 13.04
CA VAL A 290 3.13 -2.79 12.00
C VAL A 290 3.35 -2.08 10.66
N GLY A 291 3.19 -2.82 9.56
CA GLY A 291 3.12 -2.29 8.21
C GLY A 291 2.16 -3.12 7.36
N CYS A 292 1.51 -2.49 6.39
CA CYS A 292 0.68 -3.19 5.42
C CYS A 292 0.76 -2.55 4.03
N TRP A 293 0.46 -3.32 3.00
CA TRP A 293 0.54 -2.90 1.61
C TRP A 293 -0.48 -3.61 0.74
N LEU A 294 -1.12 -2.86 -0.13
CA LEU A 294 -1.89 -3.36 -1.26
C LEU A 294 -1.75 -2.38 -2.42
N GLU A 295 -1.23 -2.84 -3.53
CA GLU A 295 -1.08 -2.05 -4.75
C GLU A 295 -1.35 -2.88 -5.98
N GLN A 296 -2.05 -2.29 -6.95
CA GLN A 296 -2.26 -2.93 -8.24
C GLN A 296 -0.96 -2.86 -9.06
N ILE A 297 -0.53 -3.97 -9.62
CA ILE A 297 0.63 -4.02 -10.52
C ILE A 297 0.37 -3.12 -11.73
N ASN A 298 1.29 -2.20 -12.00
CA ASN A 298 1.14 -1.12 -12.99
C ASN A 298 -0.08 -0.21 -12.74
N GLY A 299 -0.51 -0.11 -11.50
CA GLY A 299 -1.65 0.70 -11.08
C GLY A 299 -1.29 1.68 -9.97
N GLY A 300 -2.22 1.94 -9.08
CA GLY A 300 -2.04 2.81 -7.92
C GLY A 300 -2.05 2.06 -6.60
N ASN A 301 -1.45 2.67 -5.59
CA ASN A 301 -1.49 2.18 -4.23
C ASN A 301 -2.92 2.29 -3.66
N LEU A 302 -3.46 1.18 -3.18
CA LEU A 302 -4.80 1.07 -2.59
C LEU A 302 -4.76 1.13 -1.06
N ALA A 303 -3.68 0.65 -0.45
CA ALA A 303 -3.40 0.79 0.96
C ALA A 303 -1.89 0.69 1.22
N GLY A 304 -1.35 1.57 2.07
CA GLY A 304 0.06 1.57 2.42
C GLY A 304 0.32 2.23 3.77
N LEU A 305 0.73 1.44 4.75
CA LEU A 305 1.17 1.88 6.06
C LEU A 305 2.61 1.43 6.25
N ASN A 306 3.52 2.33 6.62
CA ASN A 306 4.92 2.04 6.83
C ASN A 306 5.60 1.36 5.61
N GLY A 307 5.16 1.71 4.39
CA GLY A 307 5.62 1.07 3.16
C GLY A 307 7.12 1.17 2.91
N SER A 308 7.75 2.28 3.29
CA SER A 308 9.18 2.55 3.17
C SER A 308 9.97 2.26 4.46
N THR A 309 9.31 1.88 5.53
CA THR A 309 9.96 1.50 6.78
C THR A 309 10.72 0.19 6.61
N SER A 310 11.92 0.15 7.15
CA SER A 310 12.75 -1.06 7.15
C SER A 310 12.25 -2.05 8.20
N PHE A 311 11.86 -3.23 7.74
CA PHE A 311 11.45 -4.36 8.58
C PHE A 311 12.49 -5.48 8.51
N GLU A 312 12.58 -6.27 9.58
CA GLU A 312 13.22 -7.58 9.56
C GLU A 312 12.25 -8.58 8.86
N PRO A 313 12.62 -9.11 7.67
CA PRO A 313 11.69 -9.85 6.83
C PRO A 313 11.51 -11.32 7.22
N ALA A 314 12.32 -11.87 8.09
CA ALA A 314 12.39 -13.31 8.30
C ALA A 314 12.49 -14.07 6.96
N SER A 315 11.73 -15.14 6.77
CA SER A 315 11.75 -15.93 5.53
C SER A 315 11.15 -15.25 4.30
N THR A 316 10.51 -14.08 4.44
CA THR A 316 10.04 -13.30 3.28
C THR A 316 11.21 -12.82 2.42
N MET A 317 12.42 -12.69 2.98
CA MET A 317 13.67 -12.44 2.25
C MET A 317 13.97 -13.50 1.18
N LYS A 318 13.42 -14.71 1.27
CA LYS A 318 13.59 -15.78 0.27
C LYS A 318 13.05 -15.39 -1.10
N THR A 319 12.12 -14.43 -1.17
CA THR A 319 11.65 -13.87 -2.44
C THR A 319 12.79 -13.19 -3.22
N LEU A 320 13.72 -12.51 -2.53
CA LEU A 320 14.92 -11.95 -3.16
C LEU A 320 15.86 -13.05 -3.69
N HIS A 321 16.07 -14.12 -2.93
CA HIS A 321 16.85 -15.29 -3.39
C HIS A 321 16.20 -15.92 -4.63
N HIS A 322 14.89 -16.07 -4.61
CA HIS A 322 14.12 -16.66 -5.70
C HIS A 322 14.22 -15.83 -6.99
N VAL A 323 13.97 -14.51 -6.91
CA VAL A 323 14.06 -13.63 -8.08
C VAL A 323 15.49 -13.56 -8.63
N HIS A 324 16.52 -13.59 -7.75
CA HIS A 324 17.92 -13.67 -8.19
C HIS A 324 18.18 -14.93 -9.01
N ALA A 325 17.85 -16.10 -8.47
CA ALA A 325 18.05 -17.38 -9.16
C ALA A 325 17.30 -17.42 -10.51
N MET A 326 16.04 -16.99 -10.54
CA MET A 326 15.24 -16.91 -11.76
C MET A 326 15.80 -15.91 -12.78
N ARG A 327 16.38 -14.80 -12.31
CA ARG A 327 17.09 -13.86 -13.20
C ARG A 327 18.31 -14.51 -13.85
N ARG A 328 19.09 -15.29 -13.09
CA ARG A 328 20.24 -16.03 -13.63
C ARG A 328 19.79 -17.06 -14.67
N VAL A 329 18.66 -17.73 -14.45
CA VAL A 329 18.05 -18.62 -15.44
C VAL A 329 17.63 -17.84 -16.69
N SER A 330 16.96 -16.71 -16.54
CA SER A 330 16.47 -15.90 -17.66
C SER A 330 17.60 -15.35 -18.54
N LEU A 331 18.78 -15.14 -17.97
CA LEU A 331 19.99 -14.70 -18.68
C LEU A 331 20.80 -15.84 -19.29
N GLY A 332 20.36 -17.11 -19.12
CA GLY A 332 21.09 -18.30 -19.60
C GLY A 332 22.36 -18.62 -18.80
N ALA A 333 22.59 -17.96 -17.66
CA ALA A 333 23.77 -18.20 -16.82
C ALA A 333 23.67 -19.46 -15.98
N THR A 334 22.49 -20.02 -15.83
CA THR A 334 22.17 -21.31 -15.22
C THR A 334 20.87 -21.84 -15.81
N THR A 335 20.45 -23.03 -15.43
CA THR A 335 19.18 -23.65 -15.88
C THR A 335 18.40 -24.18 -14.69
N LEU A 336 17.11 -24.39 -14.85
CA LEU A 336 16.24 -24.97 -13.81
C LEU A 336 16.65 -26.40 -13.41
N THR A 337 17.37 -27.13 -14.29
CA THR A 337 17.89 -28.48 -14.05
C THR A 337 19.30 -28.48 -13.49
N THR A 338 19.92 -27.29 -13.29
CA THR A 338 21.29 -27.24 -12.73
C THR A 338 21.34 -27.93 -11.37
N PRO A 339 22.30 -28.82 -11.13
CA PRO A 339 22.46 -29.53 -9.87
C PRO A 339 22.96 -28.56 -8.77
N ILE A 340 22.28 -28.56 -7.63
CA ILE A 340 22.59 -27.77 -6.44
C ILE A 340 22.87 -28.74 -5.28
N ASN A 341 23.95 -28.52 -4.56
CA ASN A 341 24.26 -29.27 -3.36
C ASN A 341 23.51 -28.67 -2.16
N VAL A 342 22.64 -29.47 -1.56
CA VAL A 342 21.84 -29.10 -0.39
C VAL A 342 22.34 -29.86 0.82
N PHE A 343 22.80 -29.16 1.84
CA PHE A 343 23.25 -29.74 3.11
C PHE A 343 22.06 -29.80 4.06
N THR A 344 21.50 -30.96 4.31
CA THR A 344 20.29 -31.12 5.12
C THR A 344 20.54 -31.12 6.62
N ASN A 345 21.81 -31.26 7.05
CA ASN A 345 22.23 -31.31 8.45
C ASN A 345 22.84 -29.97 8.93
N TYR A 346 22.21 -28.85 8.64
CA TYR A 346 22.70 -27.57 9.16
C TYR A 346 22.23 -27.32 10.60
N SER A 347 23.05 -26.62 11.41
CA SER A 347 22.68 -26.20 12.74
C SER A 347 22.28 -24.73 12.74
N PRO A 348 21.02 -24.38 13.05
CA PRO A 348 20.57 -22.98 13.07
C PRO A 348 21.22 -22.15 14.18
N THR A 349 21.87 -22.79 15.17
CA THR A 349 22.55 -22.12 16.28
C THR A 349 24.04 -21.93 16.07
N ASN A 350 24.60 -22.47 14.97
CA ASN A 350 26.02 -22.32 14.67
C ASN A 350 26.27 -21.03 13.89
N ALA A 351 27.18 -20.20 14.38
CA ALA A 351 27.58 -18.95 13.71
C ALA A 351 28.23 -19.17 12.34
N SER A 352 28.82 -20.34 12.08
CA SER A 352 29.43 -20.71 10.80
C SER A 352 28.53 -21.44 9.83
N CYS A 353 27.23 -21.45 10.07
CA CYS A 353 26.19 -21.94 9.15
C CYS A 353 26.44 -21.50 7.69
N PRO A 354 26.27 -22.35 6.69
CA PRO A 354 25.83 -23.74 6.74
C PRO A 354 26.99 -24.69 7.01
N ILE A 355 26.59 -25.82 7.44
CA ILE A 355 27.49 -26.87 7.60
C ILE A 355 27.00 -28.04 6.88
N ASP A 356 27.67 -28.74 6.28
CA ASP A 356 28.31 -29.51 6.40
C ASP A 356 28.58 -30.84 5.99
N SER A 357 28.04 -31.89 6.30
CA SER A 357 28.29 -33.26 5.95
C SER A 357 27.14 -33.86 5.14
N GLY A 358 27.45 -34.58 4.05
CA GLY A 358 26.47 -35.33 3.28
C GLY A 358 25.51 -34.48 2.45
N PRO A 359 25.98 -33.69 1.46
CA PRO A 359 25.04 -32.97 0.60
C PRO A 359 24.22 -33.97 -0.24
N VAL A 360 22.94 -33.68 -0.40
CA VAL A 360 22.12 -34.27 -1.48
C VAL A 360 22.13 -33.32 -2.66
N THR A 361 22.20 -33.84 -3.86
CA THR A 361 22.15 -33.01 -5.07
C THR A 361 20.74 -32.99 -5.60
N GLU A 362 20.18 -31.77 -5.72
CA GLU A 362 18.84 -31.54 -6.24
C GLU A 362 18.87 -30.57 -7.43
N GLN A 363 17.88 -30.64 -8.32
CA GLN A 363 17.75 -29.66 -9.39
C GLN A 363 17.36 -28.29 -8.83
N LEU A 364 17.88 -27.22 -9.43
CA LEU A 364 17.58 -25.83 -9.00
C LEU A 364 16.08 -25.58 -8.83
N GLN A 365 15.23 -26.05 -9.77
CA GLN A 365 13.76 -25.88 -9.65
C GLN A 365 13.18 -26.53 -8.38
N THR A 366 13.68 -27.71 -8.00
CA THR A 366 13.26 -28.44 -6.79
C THR A 366 13.66 -27.64 -5.53
N VAL A 367 14.90 -27.15 -5.53
CA VAL A 367 15.43 -26.31 -4.44
C VAL A 367 14.61 -25.03 -4.27
N LEU A 368 14.32 -24.33 -5.38
CA LEU A 368 13.52 -23.11 -5.36
C LEU A 368 12.09 -23.35 -4.88
N ARG A 369 11.44 -24.40 -5.37
CA ARG A 369 10.08 -24.77 -4.94
C ARG A 369 10.03 -25.04 -3.44
N ALA A 370 10.89 -25.90 -2.92
CA ALA A 370 10.92 -26.23 -1.50
C ALA A 370 11.30 -25.02 -0.61
N MET A 371 12.19 -24.15 -1.10
CA MET A 371 12.53 -22.91 -0.43
C MET A 371 11.30 -22.00 -0.30
N MET A 372 10.49 -21.89 -1.34
CA MET A 372 9.32 -21.00 -1.36
C MET A 372 8.12 -21.62 -0.65
N GLU A 373 7.68 -22.82 -1.03
CA GLU A 373 6.47 -23.48 -0.49
C GLU A 373 6.67 -23.92 0.97
N ASN A 374 7.78 -24.61 1.28
CA ASN A 374 8.02 -25.17 2.62
C ASN A 374 8.85 -24.26 3.52
N SER A 375 9.27 -23.10 3.00
CA SER A 375 10.20 -22.22 3.71
C SER A 375 11.50 -22.89 4.15
N ASP A 376 12.00 -23.86 3.35
CA ASP A 376 13.14 -24.69 3.70
C ASP A 376 14.43 -23.87 3.82
N ASN A 377 15.06 -23.91 5.00
CA ASN A 377 16.27 -23.15 5.28
C ASN A 377 17.54 -23.80 4.71
N ALA A 378 17.62 -25.13 4.65
CA ALA A 378 18.77 -25.81 4.06
C ALA A 378 18.88 -25.48 2.56
N ARG A 379 17.76 -25.46 1.85
CA ARG A 379 17.70 -25.07 0.45
C ARG A 379 17.94 -23.58 0.25
N THR A 380 17.51 -22.73 1.18
CA THR A 380 17.87 -21.29 1.17
C THR A 380 19.38 -21.10 1.29
N GLN A 381 20.03 -21.82 2.21
CA GLN A 381 21.48 -21.80 2.37
C GLN A 381 22.21 -22.29 1.11
N ALA A 382 21.68 -23.34 0.46
CA ALA A 382 22.23 -23.85 -0.79
C ALA A 382 22.19 -22.80 -1.92
N ILE A 383 21.09 -22.04 -2.05
CA ILE A 383 20.96 -20.92 -2.98
C ILE A 383 21.96 -19.81 -2.64
N THR A 384 22.06 -19.44 -1.36
CA THR A 384 23.01 -18.43 -0.90
C THR A 384 24.47 -18.85 -1.17
N ALA A 385 24.82 -20.11 -0.93
CA ALA A 385 26.15 -20.64 -1.18
C ALA A 385 26.47 -20.69 -2.69
N TYR A 386 25.50 -21.08 -3.52
CA TYR A 386 25.70 -21.22 -4.96
C TYR A 386 25.84 -19.87 -5.67
N PHE A 387 25.03 -18.87 -5.33
CA PHE A 387 25.04 -17.57 -6.00
C PHE A 387 25.87 -16.51 -5.30
N GLY A 388 26.06 -16.59 -3.98
CA GLY A 388 26.74 -15.60 -3.15
C GLY A 388 25.86 -14.45 -2.68
N GLU A 389 26.02 -14.05 -1.41
CA GLU A 389 25.24 -12.99 -0.76
C GLU A 389 25.36 -11.64 -1.48
N SER A 390 26.58 -11.28 -1.91
CA SER A 390 26.83 -10.03 -2.64
C SER A 390 26.07 -9.95 -3.97
N ASN A 391 25.97 -11.07 -4.69
CA ASN A 391 25.23 -11.14 -5.96
C ASN A 391 23.71 -11.06 -5.74
N ILE A 392 23.22 -11.65 -4.64
CA ILE A 392 21.81 -11.54 -4.26
C ILE A 392 21.47 -10.08 -3.89
N ASN A 393 22.31 -9.42 -3.11
CA ASN A 393 22.17 -8.00 -2.79
C ASN A 393 22.28 -7.10 -4.04
N ALA A 394 23.17 -7.41 -4.99
CA ALA A 394 23.25 -6.68 -6.25
C ALA A 394 21.95 -6.77 -7.07
N THR A 395 21.19 -7.87 -6.91
CA THR A 395 19.87 -7.99 -7.53
C THR A 395 18.84 -7.03 -6.89
N ALA A 396 18.87 -6.85 -5.58
CA ALA A 396 18.03 -5.83 -4.92
C ALA A 396 18.32 -4.44 -5.46
N THR A 397 19.60 -4.07 -5.59
CA THR A 397 20.02 -2.80 -6.20
C THR A 397 19.52 -2.66 -7.65
N ALA A 398 19.67 -3.71 -8.47
CA ALA A 398 19.25 -3.71 -9.87
C ALA A 398 17.71 -3.60 -10.03
N LEU A 399 16.95 -4.06 -9.06
CA LEU A 399 15.50 -3.91 -9.00
C LEU A 399 15.07 -2.53 -8.50
N GLY A 400 15.97 -1.74 -7.89
CA GLY A 400 15.66 -0.45 -7.26
C GLY A 400 15.17 -0.56 -5.82
N MET A 401 15.42 -1.70 -5.15
CA MET A 401 15.01 -1.99 -3.78
C MET A 401 15.99 -1.36 -2.78
N ALA A 402 15.91 -0.05 -2.61
CA ALA A 402 16.89 0.72 -1.85
C ALA A 402 16.88 0.46 -0.33
N GLY A 403 15.75 0.01 0.22
CA GLY A 403 15.59 -0.32 1.64
C GLY A 403 15.85 -1.81 1.96
N THR A 404 16.33 -2.59 0.98
CA THR A 404 16.51 -4.04 1.10
C THR A 404 17.97 -4.44 1.18
N SER A 405 18.33 -5.24 2.19
CA SER A 405 19.67 -5.82 2.31
C SER A 405 19.65 -7.18 3.01
N LEU A 406 20.33 -8.14 2.41
CA LEU A 406 20.65 -9.42 3.02
C LEU A 406 21.97 -9.25 3.79
N ASN A 407 21.90 -9.13 5.11
CA ASN A 407 23.02 -8.82 6.01
C ASN A 407 23.53 -10.07 6.75
N HIS A 408 22.68 -11.08 6.89
CA HIS A 408 23.05 -12.37 7.44
C HIS A 408 22.27 -13.48 6.73
N ARG A 409 22.82 -14.70 6.76
CA ARG A 409 22.20 -15.87 6.18
C ARG A 409 20.94 -16.28 6.90
N LEU A 410 19.89 -16.56 6.15
CA LEU A 410 18.64 -17.05 6.73
C LEU A 410 18.80 -18.44 7.35
N GLY A 411 18.21 -18.64 8.51
CA GLY A 411 18.32 -19.89 9.27
C GLY A 411 19.59 -20.00 10.13
N CYS A 412 20.42 -18.95 10.17
CA CYS A 412 21.61 -18.85 11.04
C CYS A 412 21.35 -17.77 12.08
N GLY A 413 21.08 -18.15 13.32
CA GLY A 413 20.54 -17.24 14.35
C GLY A 413 21.53 -16.27 15.00
N ALA A 414 22.85 -16.45 14.82
CA ALA A 414 23.85 -15.75 15.60
C ALA A 414 23.93 -14.24 15.32
N ASP A 415 23.60 -13.78 14.12
CA ASP A 415 23.82 -12.39 13.69
C ASP A 415 22.54 -11.55 13.57
N ALA A 416 21.37 -12.15 13.81
CA ALA A 416 20.09 -11.51 13.55
C ALA A 416 19.85 -10.23 14.38
N LEU A 417 20.39 -10.14 15.60
CA LEU A 417 20.29 -8.92 16.44
C LEU A 417 21.32 -7.87 16.06
N ALA A 418 22.55 -8.31 15.82
CA ALA A 418 23.67 -7.40 15.57
C ALA A 418 23.61 -6.78 14.17
N ASN A 419 23.11 -7.54 13.20
CA ASN A 419 23.03 -7.14 11.79
C ASN A 419 21.77 -7.71 11.11
N PRO A 420 20.58 -7.18 11.44
CA PRO A 420 19.32 -7.72 10.93
C PRO A 420 19.23 -7.56 9.42
N ASN A 421 18.60 -8.54 8.77
CA ASN A 421 18.16 -8.40 7.38
C ASN A 421 17.13 -7.29 7.29
N ARG A 422 17.08 -6.62 6.14
CA ARG A 422 16.19 -5.47 5.94
C ARG A 422 15.42 -5.61 4.64
N ILE A 423 14.14 -5.27 4.71
CA ILE A 423 13.28 -5.13 3.54
C ILE A 423 12.18 -4.11 3.83
N THR A 424 11.69 -3.46 2.79
CA THR A 424 10.50 -2.61 2.88
C THR A 424 9.34 -3.24 2.09
N LEU A 425 8.11 -2.90 2.46
CA LEU A 425 6.93 -3.37 1.73
C LEU A 425 6.89 -2.81 0.30
N SER A 426 7.31 -1.56 0.13
CA SER A 426 7.44 -0.92 -1.19
C SER A 426 8.50 -1.58 -2.07
N ASP A 427 9.60 -2.06 -1.50
CA ASP A 427 10.63 -2.79 -2.26
C ASP A 427 10.11 -4.15 -2.75
N LEU A 428 9.31 -4.85 -1.93
CA LEU A 428 8.67 -6.09 -2.36
C LEU A 428 7.63 -5.85 -3.47
N HIS A 429 6.85 -4.77 -3.38
CA HIS A 429 6.00 -4.35 -4.50
C HIS A 429 6.84 -4.09 -5.76
N GLN A 430 7.90 -3.31 -5.65
CA GLN A 430 8.83 -3.02 -6.75
C GLN A 430 9.38 -4.29 -7.40
N LEU A 431 9.70 -5.32 -6.62
CA LEU A 431 10.14 -6.62 -7.13
C LEU A 431 9.06 -7.25 -8.01
N HIS A 432 7.82 -7.36 -7.52
CA HIS A 432 6.71 -7.95 -8.28
C HIS A 432 6.37 -7.14 -9.53
N GLU A 433 6.41 -5.81 -9.44
CA GLU A 433 6.19 -4.92 -10.59
C GLU A 433 7.27 -5.10 -11.66
N ARG A 434 8.55 -5.18 -11.28
CA ARG A 434 9.65 -5.49 -12.21
C ARG A 434 9.51 -6.85 -12.87
N VAL A 435 9.08 -7.87 -12.13
CA VAL A 435 8.79 -9.21 -12.67
C VAL A 435 7.65 -9.13 -13.69
N ALA A 436 6.57 -8.41 -13.38
CA ALA A 436 5.45 -8.19 -14.29
C ALA A 436 5.88 -7.47 -15.57
N ASN A 437 6.82 -6.53 -15.47
CA ASN A 437 7.34 -5.71 -16.57
C ASN A 437 8.52 -6.33 -17.29
N GLY A 438 8.67 -7.66 -17.23
CA GLY A 438 9.59 -8.42 -18.08
C GLY A 438 11.02 -8.60 -17.54
N TYR A 439 11.29 -8.29 -16.27
CA TYR A 439 12.59 -8.48 -15.66
C TYR A 439 13.12 -9.92 -15.81
N LEU A 440 12.24 -10.91 -15.80
CA LEU A 440 12.57 -12.33 -15.98
C LEU A 440 12.32 -12.85 -17.40
N GLY A 441 12.00 -11.98 -18.35
CA GLY A 441 11.67 -12.41 -19.73
C GLY A 441 10.55 -13.45 -19.75
N GLY A 442 10.72 -14.52 -20.49
CA GLY A 442 9.74 -15.62 -20.60
C GLY A 442 9.55 -16.47 -19.33
N TYR A 443 10.35 -16.24 -18.27
CA TYR A 443 10.30 -17.04 -17.04
C TYR A 443 9.38 -16.47 -15.94
N ARG A 444 8.62 -15.43 -16.23
CA ARG A 444 7.67 -14.83 -15.27
C ARG A 444 6.69 -15.86 -14.70
N ASN A 445 6.06 -16.65 -15.57
CA ASN A 445 5.09 -17.66 -15.12
C ASN A 445 5.77 -18.72 -14.26
N THR A 446 6.93 -19.21 -14.67
CA THR A 446 7.71 -20.17 -13.88
C THR A 446 8.10 -19.60 -12.51
N PHE A 447 8.43 -18.31 -12.43
CA PHE A 447 8.72 -17.66 -11.14
C PHE A 447 7.53 -17.77 -10.18
N TYR A 448 6.32 -17.44 -10.63
CA TYR A 448 5.13 -17.56 -9.78
C TYR A 448 4.73 -19.03 -9.55
N ASP A 449 4.84 -19.90 -10.57
CA ASP A 449 4.48 -21.33 -10.46
C ASP A 449 5.33 -22.09 -9.42
N LEU A 450 6.56 -21.65 -9.16
CA LEU A 450 7.43 -22.21 -8.12
C LEU A 450 7.11 -21.72 -6.71
N MET A 451 6.19 -20.76 -6.56
CA MET A 451 5.76 -20.23 -5.27
C MET A 451 4.22 -20.09 -5.14
N LEU A 452 3.46 -20.78 -6.04
CA LEU A 452 2.00 -20.81 -5.94
C LEU A 452 1.57 -21.53 -4.66
N GLU A 453 0.62 -20.93 -3.98
CA GLU A 453 0.03 -21.46 -2.77
C GLU A 453 -1.50 -21.57 -2.89
N ALA A 454 -2.06 -22.50 -2.14
CA ALA A 454 -3.50 -22.64 -2.08
C ALA A 454 -4.15 -21.40 -1.41
N LEU A 455 -5.30 -20.97 -1.93
CA LEU A 455 -6.04 -19.82 -1.37
C LEU A 455 -6.41 -19.99 0.11
N SER A 456 -6.51 -21.24 0.59
CA SER A 456 -6.75 -21.57 1.99
C SER A 456 -5.58 -21.23 2.91
N GLY A 457 -4.35 -21.12 2.38
CA GLY A 457 -3.16 -20.77 3.18
C GLY A 457 -3.26 -19.42 3.89
N LEU A 458 -3.93 -18.44 3.24
CA LEU A 458 -4.22 -17.12 3.80
C LEU A 458 -5.73 -16.88 4.02
N ALA A 459 -6.53 -17.95 4.07
CA ALA A 459 -7.99 -17.89 4.21
C ALA A 459 -8.71 -17.06 3.13
N ILE A 460 -8.09 -16.91 1.95
CA ILE A 460 -8.67 -16.14 0.84
C ILE A 460 -9.91 -16.83 0.27
N ASP A 461 -9.95 -18.15 0.26
CA ASP A 461 -11.14 -18.94 -0.08
C ASP A 461 -12.32 -18.65 0.86
N THR A 462 -12.07 -18.50 2.15
CA THR A 462 -13.07 -18.10 3.14
C THR A 462 -13.57 -16.68 2.89
N LEU A 463 -12.67 -15.75 2.57
CA LEU A 463 -13.03 -14.38 2.21
C LEU A 463 -13.89 -14.34 0.93
N ILE A 464 -13.48 -15.08 -0.12
CA ILE A 464 -14.25 -15.18 -1.36
C ILE A 464 -15.67 -15.71 -1.07
N ASN A 465 -15.80 -16.77 -0.25
CA ASN A 465 -17.11 -17.32 0.11
C ASN A 465 -17.98 -16.30 0.85
N THR A 466 -17.40 -15.58 1.80
CA THR A 466 -18.12 -14.58 2.60
C THR A 466 -18.66 -13.46 1.71
N GLU A 467 -17.83 -12.91 0.82
CA GLU A 467 -18.21 -11.83 -0.08
C GLU A 467 -19.18 -12.31 -1.18
N ALA A 468 -18.98 -13.52 -1.70
CA ALA A 468 -19.88 -14.12 -2.68
C ALA A 468 -21.29 -14.41 -2.11
N ALA A 469 -21.35 -14.88 -0.85
CA ALA A 469 -22.62 -15.08 -0.15
C ALA A 469 -23.36 -13.75 0.07
N ALA A 470 -22.65 -12.69 0.42
CA ALA A 470 -23.22 -11.34 0.56
C ALA A 470 -23.79 -10.80 -0.78
N LEU A 471 -23.27 -11.26 -1.92
CA LEU A 471 -23.74 -10.94 -3.27
C LEU A 471 -24.73 -11.96 -3.84
N SER A 472 -25.08 -13.01 -3.08
CA SER A 472 -25.96 -14.11 -3.50
C SER A 472 -25.51 -14.81 -4.80
N LEU A 473 -24.19 -14.96 -4.98
CA LEU A 473 -23.64 -15.60 -6.19
C LEU A 473 -23.87 -17.13 -6.17
N PRO A 474 -24.18 -17.74 -7.33
CA PRO A 474 -24.26 -19.18 -7.45
C PRO A 474 -22.95 -19.88 -7.09
N SER A 475 -23.03 -21.07 -6.45
CA SER A 475 -21.86 -21.82 -6.01
C SER A 475 -20.87 -22.15 -7.14
N GLN A 476 -21.37 -22.44 -8.34
CA GLN A 476 -20.53 -22.69 -9.51
C GLN A 476 -19.76 -21.44 -9.96
N THR A 477 -20.38 -20.27 -9.91
CA THR A 477 -19.70 -18.99 -10.17
C THR A 477 -18.56 -18.78 -9.18
N VAL A 478 -18.81 -19.06 -7.90
CA VAL A 478 -17.78 -18.95 -6.84
C VAL A 478 -16.64 -19.94 -7.09
N THR A 479 -16.95 -21.17 -7.51
CA THR A 479 -15.94 -22.16 -7.87
C THR A 479 -15.09 -21.68 -9.05
N SER A 480 -15.71 -21.16 -10.11
CA SER A 480 -15.01 -20.60 -11.25
C SER A 480 -14.13 -19.41 -10.86
N PHE A 481 -14.66 -18.49 -10.06
CA PHE A 481 -13.89 -17.35 -9.56
C PHE A 481 -12.63 -17.80 -8.82
N ARG A 482 -12.74 -18.82 -7.96
CA ARG A 482 -11.58 -19.40 -7.26
C ARG A 482 -10.56 -20.03 -8.21
N ASN A 483 -11.02 -20.77 -9.20
CA ASN A 483 -10.13 -21.43 -10.16
C ASN A 483 -9.30 -20.42 -10.98
N PHE A 484 -9.86 -19.24 -11.24
CA PHE A 484 -9.14 -18.15 -11.91
C PHE A 484 -8.30 -17.29 -10.97
N THR A 485 -8.56 -17.32 -9.68
CA THR A 485 -7.75 -16.60 -8.70
C THR A 485 -6.45 -17.37 -8.43
N LYS A 486 -5.32 -16.70 -8.62
CA LYS A 486 -3.99 -17.30 -8.36
C LYS A 486 -3.28 -16.46 -7.30
N MET A 487 -2.58 -17.13 -6.41
CA MET A 487 -1.85 -16.48 -5.33
C MET A 487 -0.47 -17.12 -5.17
N ALA A 488 0.54 -16.27 -5.07
CA ALA A 488 1.92 -16.66 -4.79
C ALA A 488 2.45 -15.76 -3.69
N HIS A 489 2.86 -16.32 -2.56
CA HIS A 489 3.29 -15.52 -1.42
C HIS A 489 4.42 -16.19 -0.65
N LYS A 490 5.06 -15.43 0.23
CA LYS A 490 6.08 -15.93 1.13
C LYS A 490 5.91 -15.34 2.51
N GLY A 491 5.61 -16.21 3.46
CA GLY A 491 5.58 -15.89 4.87
C GLY A 491 6.92 -16.08 5.55
N GLY A 492 7.10 -15.41 6.67
CA GLY A 492 8.28 -15.55 7.51
C GLY A 492 7.98 -15.26 8.98
N ASN A 493 8.65 -16.00 9.86
CA ASN A 493 8.57 -15.73 11.30
C ASN A 493 9.80 -16.26 12.03
N TYR A 494 10.17 -15.57 13.08
CA TYR A 494 11.06 -16.07 14.13
C TYR A 494 10.96 -15.20 15.38
N GLY A 495 11.42 -15.75 16.51
CA GLY A 495 11.59 -15.02 17.75
C GLY A 495 13.05 -15.04 18.19
N LEU A 496 13.47 -14.02 18.90
CA LEU A 496 14.80 -13.95 19.50
C LEU A 496 14.75 -13.22 20.85
N ASN A 497 15.78 -13.44 21.65
CA ASN A 497 15.92 -12.81 22.94
C ASN A 497 16.77 -11.53 22.79
N ASP A 498 16.15 -10.38 23.00
CA ASP A 498 16.80 -9.09 23.00
C ASP A 498 16.96 -8.60 24.45
N ASN A 499 18.18 -8.75 25.00
CA ASN A 499 18.51 -8.34 26.37
C ASN A 499 17.56 -8.87 27.45
N GLY A 500 17.17 -10.15 27.35
CA GLY A 500 16.28 -10.82 28.32
C GLY A 500 14.79 -10.73 27.96
N THR A 501 14.42 -9.99 26.94
CA THR A 501 13.04 -9.87 26.45
C THR A 501 12.89 -10.62 25.13
N TRP A 502 11.92 -11.53 25.05
CA TRP A 502 11.58 -12.18 23.79
C TRP A 502 10.82 -11.20 22.88
N ILE A 503 11.31 -11.07 21.66
CA ILE A 503 10.65 -10.31 20.59
C ILE A 503 10.42 -11.21 19.39
N TYR A 504 9.30 -10.96 18.71
CA TYR A 504 8.86 -11.76 17.57
C TYR A 504 8.73 -10.90 16.32
N HIS A 505 9.18 -11.47 15.20
CA HIS A 505 9.06 -10.90 13.87
C HIS A 505 8.19 -11.82 13.00
N ARG A 506 7.19 -11.24 12.37
CA ARG A 506 6.33 -11.91 11.40
C ARG A 506 6.17 -11.06 10.16
N ALA A 507 6.19 -11.72 9.03
CA ALA A 507 6.09 -11.09 7.72
C ALA A 507 5.26 -11.97 6.80
N GLU A 508 4.46 -11.34 5.94
CA GLU A 508 3.77 -11.98 4.83
C GLU A 508 3.72 -11.02 3.66
N PHE A 509 4.18 -11.44 2.49
CA PHE A 509 4.08 -10.64 1.26
C PHE A 509 3.96 -11.55 0.03
N GLY A 510 3.16 -11.09 -0.96
CA GLY A 510 2.96 -11.86 -2.16
C GLY A 510 2.28 -11.10 -3.28
N TRP A 511 1.91 -11.88 -4.28
CA TRP A 511 1.21 -11.50 -5.48
C TRP A 511 -0.10 -12.29 -5.57
N ILE A 512 -1.15 -11.62 -6.01
CA ILE A 512 -2.45 -12.24 -6.29
C ILE A 512 -3.00 -11.75 -7.62
N SER A 513 -3.52 -12.67 -8.42
CA SER A 513 -4.25 -12.39 -9.64
C SER A 513 -5.72 -12.64 -9.40
N ILE A 514 -6.54 -11.60 -9.52
CA ILE A 514 -7.97 -11.63 -9.23
C ILE A 514 -8.75 -11.44 -10.54
N PRO A 515 -9.68 -12.34 -10.88
CA PRO A 515 -10.43 -12.27 -12.13
C PRO A 515 -11.55 -11.23 -12.06
N PHE A 516 -11.53 -10.27 -12.98
CA PHE A 516 -12.61 -9.31 -13.21
C PHE A 516 -13.30 -9.62 -14.54
N ILE A 517 -14.59 -9.33 -14.66
CA ILE A 517 -15.30 -9.31 -15.92
C ILE A 517 -15.55 -7.86 -16.31
N SER A 518 -15.01 -7.47 -17.47
CA SER A 518 -15.19 -6.13 -18.04
C SER A 518 -15.62 -6.28 -19.48
N ASN A 519 -16.74 -5.68 -19.87
CA ASN A 519 -17.32 -5.79 -21.23
C ASN A 519 -17.43 -7.26 -21.68
N ASP A 520 -17.90 -8.12 -20.78
CA ASP A 520 -18.06 -9.56 -20.99
C ASP A 520 -16.75 -10.34 -21.25
N VAL A 521 -15.61 -9.74 -20.96
CA VAL A 521 -14.29 -10.36 -21.07
C VAL A 521 -13.69 -10.58 -19.68
N LEU A 522 -13.21 -11.79 -19.43
CA LEU A 522 -12.45 -12.09 -18.23
C LEU A 522 -11.08 -11.43 -18.31
N THR A 523 -10.83 -10.49 -17.41
CA THR A 523 -9.59 -9.72 -17.34
C THR A 523 -8.98 -9.85 -15.96
N PRO A 524 -7.94 -10.68 -15.78
CA PRO A 524 -7.25 -10.76 -14.52
C PRO A 524 -6.57 -9.41 -14.17
N ARG A 525 -6.73 -8.98 -12.93
CA ARG A 525 -5.97 -7.85 -12.37
C ARG A 525 -5.03 -8.38 -11.30
N GLU A 526 -3.82 -7.88 -11.32
CA GLU A 526 -2.76 -8.36 -10.45
C GLU A 526 -2.43 -7.33 -9.38
N TYR A 527 -2.16 -7.82 -8.19
CA TYR A 527 -1.85 -6.99 -7.04
C TYR A 527 -0.67 -7.59 -6.27
N SER A 528 0.16 -6.73 -5.69
CA SER A 528 1.03 -7.11 -4.60
C SER A 528 0.36 -6.76 -3.28
N PHE A 529 0.48 -7.62 -2.29
CA PHE A 529 -0.13 -7.43 -0.99
C PHE A 529 0.73 -8.02 0.12
N GLY A 530 0.62 -7.47 1.32
CA GLY A 530 1.30 -8.03 2.46
C GLY A 530 1.13 -7.22 3.74
N ALA A 531 1.62 -7.81 4.83
CA ALA A 531 1.67 -7.16 6.14
C ALA A 531 2.84 -7.69 6.97
N PHE A 532 3.45 -6.80 7.74
CA PHE A 532 4.59 -7.09 8.60
C PHE A 532 4.30 -6.65 10.04
N VAL A 533 4.82 -7.42 10.98
CA VAL A 533 4.87 -7.07 12.40
C VAL A 533 6.27 -7.38 12.92
N ASN A 534 6.95 -6.37 13.40
CA ASN A 534 8.27 -6.54 13.99
C ASN A 534 8.28 -6.19 15.48
N ARG A 535 9.14 -6.86 16.23
CA ARG A 535 9.41 -6.64 17.65
C ARG A 535 8.17 -6.73 18.55
N ALA A 536 7.21 -7.59 18.21
CA ALA A 536 6.07 -7.87 19.06
C ALA A 536 6.47 -8.66 20.32
N SER A 537 5.86 -8.38 21.44
CA SER A 537 6.08 -9.14 22.68
C SER A 537 5.39 -10.52 22.68
N ASN A 538 4.42 -10.73 21.78
CA ASN A 538 3.65 -11.96 21.67
C ASN A 538 3.50 -12.41 20.21
N ASP A 539 3.95 -13.65 19.93
CA ASP A 539 3.94 -14.23 18.59
C ASP A 539 2.52 -14.46 18.04
N ASN A 540 1.58 -14.90 18.87
CA ASN A 540 0.20 -15.13 18.45
C ASN A 540 -0.50 -13.81 18.11
N ASN A 541 -0.24 -12.74 18.85
CA ASN A 541 -0.77 -11.42 18.56
C ASN A 541 -0.19 -10.90 17.23
N ALA A 542 1.12 -11.04 17.00
CA ALA A 542 1.75 -10.71 15.73
C ALA A 542 1.15 -11.50 14.57
N ARG A 543 0.94 -12.81 14.75
CA ARG A 543 0.29 -13.69 13.79
C ARG A 543 -1.12 -13.23 13.46
N ASN A 544 -1.95 -12.98 14.48
CA ASN A 544 -3.34 -12.57 14.31
C ASN A 544 -3.44 -11.20 13.64
N ALA A 545 -2.54 -10.26 13.93
CA ALA A 545 -2.50 -8.95 13.30
C ALA A 545 -2.31 -9.05 11.77
N ILE A 546 -1.52 -10.01 11.28
CA ILE A 546 -1.32 -10.25 9.85
C ILE A 546 -2.49 -11.04 9.25
N TYR A 547 -2.71 -12.27 9.73
CA TYR A 547 -3.56 -13.24 9.03
C TYR A 547 -5.05 -13.05 9.31
N SER A 548 -5.43 -12.49 10.46
CA SER A 548 -6.84 -12.28 10.81
C SER A 548 -7.30 -10.84 10.63
N GLN A 549 -6.39 -9.86 10.75
CA GLN A 549 -6.75 -8.45 10.70
C GLN A 549 -6.28 -7.75 9.43
N ALA A 550 -5.06 -7.98 8.92
CA ALA A 550 -4.54 -7.23 7.80
C ALA A 550 -4.93 -7.84 6.46
N ILE A 551 -4.49 -9.06 6.15
CA ILE A 551 -4.61 -9.66 4.81
C ILE A 551 -6.07 -9.75 4.32
N PRO A 552 -7.04 -10.26 5.12
CA PRO A 552 -8.41 -10.32 4.67
C PRO A 552 -9.01 -8.94 4.40
N GLU A 553 -8.74 -7.96 5.26
CA GLU A 553 -9.31 -6.62 5.14
C GLU A 553 -8.67 -5.81 4.00
N LEU A 554 -7.37 -5.98 3.74
CA LEU A 554 -6.70 -5.42 2.57
C LEU A 554 -7.35 -5.89 1.27
N LEU A 555 -7.60 -7.19 1.13
CA LEU A 555 -8.11 -7.80 -0.10
C LEU A 555 -9.63 -7.74 -0.24
N ARG A 556 -10.38 -7.56 0.84
CA ARG A 556 -11.84 -7.55 0.86
C ARG A 556 -12.47 -6.61 -0.17
N PRO A 557 -12.12 -5.31 -0.25
CA PRO A 557 -12.72 -4.39 -1.22
C PRO A 557 -12.48 -4.82 -2.66
N THR A 558 -11.28 -5.31 -2.95
CA THR A 558 -10.88 -5.73 -4.31
C THR A 558 -11.56 -7.03 -4.72
N ILE A 559 -11.62 -8.03 -3.83
CA ILE A 559 -12.33 -9.30 -4.07
C ILE A 559 -13.83 -9.04 -4.23
N ARG A 560 -14.42 -8.20 -3.38
CA ARG A 560 -15.82 -7.82 -3.48
C ARG A 560 -16.14 -7.13 -4.82
N ALA A 561 -15.32 -6.16 -5.23
CA ALA A 561 -15.47 -5.48 -6.52
C ALA A 561 -15.31 -6.45 -7.70
N ALA A 562 -14.39 -7.40 -7.62
CA ALA A 562 -14.20 -8.43 -8.61
C ALA A 562 -15.45 -9.34 -8.69
N LEU A 563 -15.90 -9.90 -7.57
CA LEU A 563 -17.12 -10.73 -7.50
C LEU A 563 -18.35 -9.96 -8.01
N GLN A 564 -18.46 -8.67 -7.67
CA GLN A 564 -19.55 -7.82 -8.18
C GLN A 564 -19.49 -7.67 -9.70
N SER A 565 -18.32 -7.66 -10.32
CA SER A 565 -18.21 -7.65 -11.79
C SER A 565 -18.79 -8.93 -12.43
N TRP A 566 -18.79 -10.05 -11.71
CA TRP A 566 -19.38 -11.31 -12.16
C TRP A 566 -20.91 -11.35 -12.03
N THR A 567 -21.52 -10.48 -11.20
CA THR A 567 -22.98 -10.38 -11.11
C THR A 567 -23.59 -9.74 -12.36
N ASN A 568 -22.87 -8.85 -13.01
CA ASN A 568 -23.37 -8.03 -14.11
C ASN A 568 -23.15 -8.67 -15.49
N SER A 569 -22.14 -9.57 -15.59
CA SER A 569 -21.82 -10.27 -16.83
C SER A 569 -21.07 -11.55 -16.50
N LEU A 570 -21.83 -12.64 -16.37
CA LEU A 570 -21.26 -13.95 -16.01
C LEU A 570 -20.72 -14.72 -17.21
N ALA A 571 -20.98 -14.26 -18.45
CA ALA A 571 -20.40 -14.86 -19.64
C ALA A 571 -19.04 -14.27 -19.95
N GLY A 572 -18.01 -15.10 -19.99
CA GLY A 572 -16.64 -14.67 -20.26
C GLY A 572 -15.87 -15.62 -21.17
N VAL A 573 -14.88 -15.07 -21.87
CA VAL A 573 -13.94 -15.85 -22.69
C VAL A 573 -12.54 -15.31 -22.52
N GLN A 574 -11.59 -16.21 -22.31
CA GLN A 574 -10.17 -15.89 -22.20
C GLN A 574 -9.36 -16.74 -23.18
N THR A 575 -8.46 -16.11 -23.93
CA THR A 575 -7.48 -16.82 -24.75
C THR A 575 -6.37 -17.41 -23.88
N VAL A 576 -6.06 -18.67 -24.07
CA VAL A 576 -5.00 -19.40 -23.38
C VAL A 576 -3.97 -19.85 -24.40
N GLY A 577 -2.73 -19.40 -24.24
CA GLY A 577 -1.64 -19.70 -25.16
C GLY A 577 -1.75 -19.00 -26.50
N ALA A 578 -1.03 -19.50 -27.50
CA ALA A 578 -1.01 -19.00 -28.87
C ALA A 578 -1.06 -20.16 -29.86
N GLY A 579 -1.74 -19.94 -30.97
CA GLY A 579 -1.74 -20.89 -32.08
C GLY A 579 -0.38 -20.96 -32.77
N CYS A 580 -0.16 -22.00 -33.56
CA CYS A 580 1.09 -22.23 -34.29
C CYS A 580 0.92 -22.16 -35.80
N GLY A 581 2.04 -22.11 -36.50
CA GLY A 581 2.11 -22.14 -37.96
C GLY A 581 2.20 -20.75 -38.62
N SER A 582 2.30 -20.77 -39.96
CA SER A 582 2.27 -19.56 -40.80
C SER A 582 1.31 -19.80 -41.96
N PRO A 583 0.20 -19.02 -42.04
CA PRO A 583 -0.29 -18.08 -41.02
C PRO A 583 -0.59 -18.77 -39.69
N VAL A 584 -0.61 -18.01 -38.58
CA VAL A 584 -0.91 -18.54 -37.25
C VAL A 584 -2.33 -19.08 -37.20
N TYR A 585 -2.49 -20.29 -36.68
CA TYR A 585 -3.80 -20.88 -36.48
C TYR A 585 -4.44 -20.29 -35.22
N TYR A 586 -5.58 -19.67 -35.34
CA TYR A 586 -6.32 -19.07 -34.25
C TYR A 586 -7.79 -19.48 -34.27
N GLN A 587 -8.41 -19.35 -33.10
CA GLN A 587 -9.87 -19.56 -33.00
C GLN A 587 -10.62 -18.27 -32.59
N ALA A 588 -11.90 -18.23 -32.92
CA ALA A 588 -12.78 -17.14 -32.57
C ALA A 588 -14.17 -17.67 -32.22
N LEU A 589 -14.91 -16.85 -31.48
CA LEU A 589 -16.33 -17.10 -31.15
C LEU A 589 -17.22 -16.13 -31.92
N THR A 590 -18.48 -16.55 -32.12
CA THR A 590 -19.50 -15.66 -32.67
C THR A 590 -20.32 -14.92 -31.61
N SER A 591 -20.36 -15.46 -30.38
CA SER A 591 -21.09 -14.90 -29.25
C SER A 591 -20.49 -15.41 -27.93
N LEU A 592 -20.78 -14.73 -26.83
CA LEU A 592 -20.43 -15.21 -25.51
C LEU A 592 -21.29 -16.40 -25.09
N PRO A 593 -20.78 -17.33 -24.26
CA PRO A 593 -21.49 -18.49 -23.78
C PRO A 593 -22.57 -18.13 -22.74
N ARG A 594 -23.72 -17.68 -23.18
CA ARG A 594 -24.88 -17.34 -22.36
C ARG A 594 -25.91 -18.49 -22.32
N LEU A 595 -26.69 -18.55 -21.25
CA LEU A 595 -27.78 -19.52 -21.14
C LEU A 595 -28.69 -19.51 -22.37
N GLY A 596 -28.96 -20.67 -22.93
CA GLY A 596 -29.79 -20.83 -24.11
C GLY A 596 -29.17 -20.37 -25.44
N ALA A 597 -27.96 -19.79 -25.40
CA ALA A 597 -27.29 -19.34 -26.62
C ALA A 597 -26.58 -20.48 -27.35
N THR A 598 -26.54 -20.37 -28.69
CA THR A 598 -25.66 -21.19 -29.51
C THR A 598 -24.36 -20.44 -29.80
N VAL A 599 -23.26 -20.96 -29.32
CA VAL A 599 -21.92 -20.40 -29.51
C VAL A 599 -21.23 -21.13 -30.64
N SER A 600 -20.80 -20.42 -31.68
CA SER A 600 -20.06 -21.00 -32.79
C SER A 600 -18.56 -20.81 -32.57
N TYR A 601 -17.83 -21.89 -32.39
CA TYR A 601 -16.38 -21.94 -32.34
C TYR A 601 -15.83 -22.08 -33.76
N ARG A 602 -15.03 -21.13 -34.18
CA ARG A 602 -14.42 -21.05 -35.51
C ARG A 602 -12.93 -21.16 -35.42
N GLY A 603 -12.35 -22.11 -36.12
CA GLY A 603 -10.89 -22.26 -36.25
C GLY A 603 -10.47 -22.04 -37.71
N ASN A 604 -9.57 -21.09 -37.95
CA ASN A 604 -9.03 -20.82 -39.28
C ASN A 604 -7.57 -21.24 -39.37
N SER A 605 -7.33 -22.43 -39.92
CA SER A 605 -6.00 -23.01 -40.11
C SER A 605 -5.31 -22.56 -41.40
N GLY A 606 -6.04 -22.00 -42.34
CA GLY A 606 -5.59 -21.73 -43.70
C GLY A 606 -5.45 -22.98 -44.60
N TYR A 607 -5.80 -24.17 -44.12
CA TYR A 607 -5.73 -25.41 -44.87
C TYR A 607 -7.10 -25.78 -45.45
N ALA A 608 -7.29 -25.50 -46.72
CA ALA A 608 -8.55 -25.82 -47.43
C ALA A 608 -8.88 -27.30 -47.34
N ASN A 609 -10.14 -27.62 -47.07
CA ASN A 609 -10.72 -28.96 -47.04
C ASN A 609 -10.01 -29.97 -46.12
N SER A 610 -9.27 -29.43 -45.12
CA SER A 610 -8.54 -30.25 -44.14
C SER A 610 -9.46 -30.80 -43.05
N LEU A 611 -9.06 -31.90 -42.44
CA LEU A 611 -9.69 -32.38 -41.21
C LEU A 611 -9.33 -31.46 -40.06
N ALA A 612 -10.34 -31.04 -39.29
CA ALA A 612 -10.21 -30.23 -38.10
C ALA A 612 -10.94 -30.89 -36.94
N LEU A 613 -10.25 -31.05 -35.82
CA LEU A 613 -10.80 -31.56 -34.58
C LEU A 613 -10.91 -30.43 -33.56
N LEU A 614 -12.14 -30.22 -33.06
CA LEU A 614 -12.34 -29.38 -31.87
C LEU A 614 -12.24 -30.26 -30.63
N GLY A 615 -11.21 -30.05 -29.82
CA GLY A 615 -11.09 -30.61 -28.48
C GLY A 615 -11.81 -29.72 -27.48
N ILE A 616 -12.67 -30.31 -26.66
CA ILE A 616 -13.36 -29.66 -25.54
C ILE A 616 -12.92 -30.35 -24.26
N GLY A 617 -12.49 -29.57 -23.29
CA GLY A 617 -11.98 -30.07 -22.02
C GLY A 617 -12.27 -29.16 -20.84
N PHE A 618 -11.79 -29.52 -19.67
CA PHE A 618 -12.07 -28.84 -18.41
C PHE A 618 -10.81 -28.54 -17.59
N SER A 619 -9.63 -28.96 -18.10
CA SER A 619 -8.33 -28.72 -17.46
C SER A 619 -7.36 -28.00 -18.38
N SER A 620 -6.65 -27.02 -17.86
CA SER A 620 -5.50 -26.37 -18.51
C SER A 620 -4.16 -26.71 -17.82
N SER A 621 -4.18 -27.62 -16.84
CA SER A 621 -3.00 -27.99 -16.07
C SER A 621 -2.47 -29.40 -16.39
N SER A 622 -3.36 -30.34 -16.78
CA SER A 622 -2.96 -31.71 -17.09
C SER A 622 -3.87 -32.38 -18.11
N TRP A 623 -3.31 -33.26 -18.94
CA TRP A 623 -4.00 -34.12 -19.89
C TRP A 623 -3.34 -35.49 -19.92
N ASN A 624 -4.06 -36.55 -19.55
CA ASN A 624 -3.58 -37.92 -19.50
C ASN A 624 -2.21 -38.10 -18.80
N GLY A 625 -2.01 -37.40 -17.69
CA GLY A 625 -0.76 -37.42 -16.92
C GLY A 625 0.33 -36.48 -17.45
N ALA A 626 0.17 -35.88 -18.61
CA ALA A 626 1.07 -34.84 -19.11
C ALA A 626 0.71 -33.48 -18.56
N VAL A 627 1.70 -32.67 -18.19
CA VAL A 627 1.51 -31.27 -17.75
C VAL A 627 1.23 -30.42 -18.99
N LEU A 628 0.22 -29.57 -18.90
CA LEU A 628 -0.14 -28.60 -19.93
C LEU A 628 0.53 -27.22 -19.65
N PRO A 629 0.94 -26.48 -20.69
CA PRO A 629 0.85 -26.82 -22.13
C PRO A 629 1.83 -27.93 -22.55
N ALA A 630 1.32 -28.90 -23.30
CA ALA A 630 2.13 -30.04 -23.80
C ALA A 630 2.53 -29.82 -25.24
N SER A 631 3.83 -30.04 -25.56
CA SER A 631 4.32 -29.98 -26.94
C SER A 631 3.70 -31.09 -27.78
N MET A 632 3.17 -30.73 -28.94
CA MET A 632 2.56 -31.66 -29.87
C MET A 632 3.53 -32.18 -30.95
N VAL A 633 4.82 -31.87 -30.87
CA VAL A 633 5.83 -32.27 -31.83
C VAL A 633 5.93 -33.80 -31.92
N SER A 634 5.83 -34.55 -30.83
CA SER A 634 5.78 -35.98 -30.79
C SER A 634 4.60 -36.62 -31.53
N PHE A 635 3.57 -35.86 -31.78
CA PHE A 635 2.39 -36.26 -32.56
C PHE A 635 2.47 -35.77 -34.01
N GLY A 636 3.62 -35.31 -34.48
CA GLY A 636 3.85 -34.88 -35.86
C GLY A 636 3.49 -33.42 -36.13
N SER A 637 3.37 -32.58 -35.10
CA SER A 637 3.16 -31.16 -35.30
C SER A 637 4.44 -30.40 -35.66
N GLN A 638 4.28 -29.21 -36.21
CA GLN A 638 5.35 -28.22 -36.34
C GLN A 638 5.86 -27.79 -34.95
N PRO A 639 7.15 -27.37 -34.84
CA PRO A 639 7.64 -26.74 -33.62
C PRO A 639 6.79 -25.52 -33.22
N GLY A 640 6.57 -25.34 -31.91
CA GLY A 640 5.75 -24.26 -31.37
C GLY A 640 4.26 -24.58 -31.29
N CYS A 641 3.81 -25.77 -31.67
CA CYS A 641 2.43 -26.22 -31.51
C CYS A 641 2.27 -26.94 -30.14
N TYR A 642 1.29 -26.46 -29.36
CA TYR A 642 1.03 -26.97 -28.02
C TYR A 642 -0.46 -27.35 -27.84
N ALA A 643 -0.71 -28.37 -27.02
CA ALA A 643 -2.03 -28.56 -26.40
C ALA A 643 -2.10 -27.71 -25.13
N PHE A 644 -3.12 -26.84 -25.03
CA PHE A 644 -3.33 -25.94 -23.90
C PHE A 644 -4.44 -26.41 -22.97
N ASN A 645 -5.25 -27.37 -23.38
CA ASN A 645 -6.29 -27.99 -22.57
C ASN A 645 -6.34 -29.51 -22.78
N ASP A 646 -6.91 -30.19 -21.81
CA ASP A 646 -7.29 -31.59 -21.96
C ASP A 646 -8.37 -31.76 -23.04
N ILE A 647 -8.53 -32.99 -23.54
CA ILE A 647 -9.59 -33.34 -24.49
C ILE A 647 -10.44 -34.42 -23.85
N VAL A 648 -11.62 -34.02 -23.36
CA VAL A 648 -12.64 -34.91 -22.80
C VAL A 648 -13.65 -35.28 -23.87
N VAL A 649 -14.01 -34.28 -24.72
CA VAL A 649 -14.88 -34.48 -25.88
C VAL A 649 -14.18 -33.96 -27.12
N SER A 650 -14.28 -34.66 -28.22
CA SER A 650 -13.75 -34.24 -29.52
C SER A 650 -14.81 -34.29 -30.60
N VAL A 651 -14.79 -33.28 -31.47
CA VAL A 651 -15.71 -33.16 -32.60
C VAL A 651 -14.89 -32.97 -33.88
N VAL A 652 -15.03 -33.89 -34.83
CA VAL A 652 -14.33 -33.79 -36.12
C VAL A 652 -15.20 -33.00 -37.12
N LYS A 653 -14.55 -32.07 -37.81
CA LYS A 653 -15.14 -31.24 -38.88
C LYS A 653 -14.21 -31.23 -40.08
N VAL A 654 -14.77 -30.85 -41.25
CA VAL A 654 -13.96 -30.55 -42.43
C VAL A 654 -13.93 -29.05 -42.61
N ALA A 655 -12.74 -28.47 -42.70
CA ALA A 655 -12.61 -27.04 -43.02
C ALA A 655 -13.11 -26.75 -44.45
N ASN A 656 -13.64 -25.59 -44.66
CA ASN A 656 -14.08 -25.16 -45.98
C ASN A 656 -12.91 -24.84 -46.92
N ALA A 657 -13.19 -24.34 -48.12
CA ALA A 657 -12.18 -23.98 -49.12
C ALA A 657 -11.24 -22.84 -48.66
N THR A 658 -11.59 -22.09 -47.62
CA THR A 658 -10.71 -21.04 -47.04
C THR A 658 -9.96 -21.52 -45.78
N GLY A 659 -10.09 -22.79 -45.41
CA GLY A 659 -9.48 -23.36 -44.21
C GLY A 659 -10.21 -23.10 -42.90
N LEU A 660 -11.49 -22.64 -42.97
CA LEU A 660 -12.31 -22.34 -41.80
C LEU A 660 -13.15 -23.57 -41.41
N ALA A 661 -12.96 -24.06 -40.20
CA ALA A 661 -13.82 -25.02 -39.54
C ALA A 661 -14.74 -24.35 -38.51
N THR A 662 -15.98 -24.84 -38.38
CA THR A 662 -16.94 -24.26 -37.41
C THR A 662 -17.68 -25.39 -36.70
N HIS A 663 -17.87 -25.23 -35.39
CA HIS A 663 -18.72 -26.08 -34.58
C HIS A 663 -19.60 -25.24 -33.64
N ASN A 664 -20.88 -25.61 -33.57
CA ASN A 664 -21.86 -24.93 -32.71
C ASN A 664 -22.05 -25.72 -31.42
N VAL A 665 -21.88 -25.04 -30.28
CA VAL A 665 -22.18 -25.55 -28.96
C VAL A 665 -23.42 -24.84 -28.42
N LEU A 666 -24.46 -25.61 -28.14
CA LEU A 666 -25.66 -25.10 -27.47
C LEU A 666 -25.39 -25.08 -25.95
N ILE A 667 -25.44 -23.88 -25.37
CA ILE A 667 -25.37 -23.70 -23.93
C ILE A 667 -26.74 -24.03 -23.31
N PRO A 668 -26.83 -24.93 -22.32
CA PRO A 668 -28.10 -25.25 -21.68
C PRO A 668 -28.80 -24.00 -21.11
N ASN A 669 -30.09 -23.89 -21.28
CA ASN A 669 -30.90 -22.85 -20.64
C ASN A 669 -31.27 -23.25 -19.20
N SER A 670 -30.24 -23.43 -18.37
CA SER A 670 -30.39 -23.80 -16.97
C SER A 670 -29.46 -22.96 -16.12
N THR A 671 -29.98 -22.33 -15.07
CA THR A 671 -29.21 -21.54 -14.15
C THR A 671 -28.08 -22.33 -13.44
N SER A 672 -28.21 -23.68 -13.41
CA SER A 672 -27.12 -24.54 -12.89
C SER A 672 -25.86 -24.56 -13.76
N ALA A 673 -25.97 -24.11 -15.02
CA ALA A 673 -24.81 -23.98 -15.91
C ALA A 673 -24.06 -22.67 -15.74
N VAL A 674 -24.60 -21.70 -15.01
CA VAL A 674 -23.98 -20.41 -14.78
C VAL A 674 -22.68 -20.61 -13.98
N GLY A 675 -21.59 -20.03 -14.46
CA GLY A 675 -20.27 -20.19 -13.89
C GLY A 675 -19.54 -21.48 -14.33
N PHE A 676 -20.16 -22.32 -15.14
CA PHE A 676 -19.49 -23.51 -15.67
C PHE A 676 -18.38 -23.13 -16.65
N GLU A 677 -17.21 -23.68 -16.45
CA GLU A 677 -16.04 -23.46 -17.30
C GLU A 677 -15.76 -24.63 -18.21
N TYR A 678 -15.37 -24.32 -19.42
CA TYR A 678 -14.83 -25.29 -20.35
C TYR A 678 -13.80 -24.64 -21.28
N LEU A 679 -12.94 -25.46 -21.82
CA LEU A 679 -11.89 -25.03 -22.73
C LEU A 679 -12.11 -25.67 -24.10
N THR A 680 -11.77 -24.91 -25.16
CA THR A 680 -11.84 -25.42 -26.53
C THR A 680 -10.53 -25.12 -27.24
N GLN A 681 -10.06 -26.08 -28.06
CA GLN A 681 -8.90 -25.90 -28.92
C GLN A 681 -9.10 -26.65 -30.23
N TRP A 682 -8.72 -26.01 -31.34
CA TRP A 682 -8.75 -26.65 -32.66
C TRP A 682 -7.41 -27.29 -32.99
N TYR A 683 -7.47 -28.47 -33.59
CA TYR A 683 -6.36 -29.24 -34.09
C TYR A 683 -6.66 -29.53 -35.57
N THR A 684 -5.73 -29.21 -36.50
CA THR A 684 -5.93 -29.40 -37.93
C THR A 684 -4.82 -30.19 -38.54
N PHE A 685 -5.17 -31.15 -39.43
CA PHE A 685 -4.26 -32.01 -40.15
C PHE A 685 -4.50 -31.93 -41.65
N ASN A 686 -3.44 -31.64 -42.41
CA ASN A 686 -3.50 -31.51 -43.87
C ASN A 686 -2.88 -32.70 -44.64
N GLY A 687 -2.69 -33.82 -43.99
CA GLY A 687 -2.08 -35.04 -44.57
C GLY A 687 -0.58 -35.11 -44.37
N SER A 688 0.12 -34.03 -44.10
CA SER A 688 1.58 -34.01 -43.87
C SER A 688 1.99 -33.23 -42.62
N THR A 689 1.18 -32.27 -42.15
CA THR A 689 1.49 -31.43 -41.01
C THR A 689 0.27 -31.27 -40.11
N PHE A 690 0.56 -31.18 -38.82
CA PHE A 690 -0.43 -30.98 -37.76
C PHE A 690 -0.23 -29.57 -37.12
N ARG A 691 -1.31 -28.88 -36.92
CA ARG A 691 -1.33 -27.52 -36.28
C ARG A 691 -2.32 -27.46 -35.17
N THR A 692 -2.05 -26.61 -34.18
CA THR A 692 -2.95 -26.30 -33.07
C THR A 692 -3.27 -24.81 -33.03
N SER A 693 -4.50 -24.47 -32.72
CA SER A 693 -4.88 -23.08 -32.40
C SER A 693 -4.45 -22.72 -30.98
N ASP A 694 -4.65 -21.46 -30.60
CA ASP A 694 -4.81 -21.09 -29.20
C ASP A 694 -5.98 -21.86 -28.58
N SER A 695 -6.08 -21.90 -27.25
CA SER A 695 -7.24 -22.43 -26.53
C SER A 695 -8.11 -21.27 -26.04
N LEU A 696 -9.42 -21.44 -26.05
CA LEU A 696 -10.36 -20.50 -25.42
C LEU A 696 -10.98 -21.12 -24.17
N ARG A 697 -10.79 -20.48 -23.05
CA ARG A 697 -11.46 -20.78 -21.80
C ARG A 697 -12.76 -19.96 -21.77
N SER A 698 -13.88 -20.65 -21.69
CA SER A 698 -15.22 -20.09 -21.72
C SER A 698 -15.91 -20.26 -20.37
N ILE A 699 -16.60 -19.22 -19.90
CA ILE A 699 -17.43 -19.26 -18.70
C ILE A 699 -18.86 -18.99 -19.12
N VAL A 700 -19.76 -19.89 -18.73
CA VAL A 700 -21.21 -19.72 -19.00
C VAL A 700 -21.78 -18.64 -18.10
N GLY A 701 -22.43 -17.64 -18.73
CA GLY A 701 -23.10 -16.54 -18.03
C GLY A 701 -24.64 -16.55 -18.22
N LEU A 702 -25.31 -15.58 -17.61
CA LEU A 702 -26.76 -15.34 -17.75
C LEU A 702 -27.11 -14.82 -19.14
#